data_46d7b05e8ccfd472eb91a13651805a3a
#
_entry.id   46d7b05e8ccfd472eb91a13651805a3a
#
_cell.length_a   1.000
_cell.length_b   1.000
_cell.length_c   1.000
_cell.angle_alpha   90.00
_cell.angle_beta   90.00
_cell.angle_gamma   90.00
#
_symmetry.space_group_name_H-M   'P 1'
#
loop_
_entity.id
_entity.type
_entity.pdbx_description
1 polymer ?
#
loop_
_entity_poly.entity_id
_entity_poly.type
_entity_poly.pdbx_seq_one_letter_code
_entity_poly.pdbx_strand_id
1 'polypeptide(L)'
;MKKNIKLYLVILSICFQACSQNSGEGQEKTLVRKEKTAFQTSNPWKSVTDVRADVAIVYSIKDHHKKGNMTFEDRVQSWRDRGYNTHFMTGIAWGEYQDYFTGKWDGKMHLDEGQVTQKGDTIWHGKMIPYIVPSMNFIDYIKETVIKRVIDAGIDAIYLEEPEFWARAGYSEAFKREWKDYYGFDWRAQHESAENTYLANKLKYHLYYRALDECFTFAKEYGKSKGMEVRCYVPTHSLVNYSQWKIVSPEASLASMPAMDGYIAQVWTGTSREPNFFDGKEKERVFETAFLEYGSMESMTAPTGRKMYFLTDPIEDWPRDWVDYKKNYQATFVAQLLYPMIADYEVMPWPDRIYEGLYRTSADTDHKEQIPRFYSTQMQVMINTLNDMPLSDNKVNGTQGIGVLMANSLMFQRYPTHEGYDDPQLSNFYGQALPLLKRGIPVKTVHLENASYSKTWEDINILLMSYSNMKPADEASHTHVANWVKKGGILVYTGRDDDPFQSVQEWWNTNGKDFEAPSEHLFQLLGIDPPYLAGEYKVGKGRVSIIRKDPKEFVLEKGKDEEYIKLINNLHKNTLNKGNIVLKNHFVLQRGAYDIVSVLDENSDTSPFILKGTLIDLFDPEIPVLNEKSVKPGQQAFLFNIDRVKDKQKAQVLVTAARVEQERRNKNKYEFVAKSPLNTNNVMRVLIPKSPEDVKITNHQGMNVNANTSWDDKSKTYFIGFENDPEGVNVSITW
;
A
#
# COMPACT_ATOMS: atom_id res chain seq x y z
N MET A 1 -35.79 48.02 37.94
CA MET A 1 -35.98 49.00 36.86
C MET A 1 -35.14 48.61 35.67
N LYS A 2 -35.74 48.04 34.66
CA LYS A 2 -35.91 48.47 33.27
C LYS A 2 -34.64 49.04 32.68
N LYS A 3 -34.04 48.51 31.55
CA LYS A 3 -34.62 48.37 30.21
C LYS A 3 -33.76 47.51 29.30
N ASN A 4 -34.42 46.72 28.45
CA ASN A 4 -33.92 46.05 27.24
C ASN A 4 -33.50 47.04 26.14
N ILE A 5 -32.47 46.73 25.37
CA ILE A 5 -32.29 47.27 24.02
C ILE A 5 -31.93 46.12 23.08
N LYS A 6 -32.86 45.85 22.14
CA LYS A 6 -32.66 45.03 20.93
C LYS A 6 -31.99 45.94 19.88
N LEU A 7 -30.95 45.42 19.20
CA LEU A 7 -30.40 46.07 18.02
C LEU A 7 -30.72 45.25 16.77
N TYR A 8 -31.42 45.85 15.83
CA TYR A 8 -31.76 45.33 14.51
C TYR A 8 -30.61 45.57 13.53
N LEU A 9 -30.25 44.57 12.78
CA LEU A 9 -29.39 44.69 11.58
C LEU A 9 -30.26 45.11 10.40
N VAL A 10 -29.95 46.24 9.79
CA VAL A 10 -30.54 46.70 8.51
C VAL A 10 -29.50 46.45 7.42
N ILE A 11 -29.91 45.69 6.42
CA ILE A 11 -29.18 45.45 5.17
C ILE A 11 -29.49 46.62 4.24
N LEU A 12 -28.47 47.36 3.78
CA LEU A 12 -28.61 48.36 2.71
C LEU A 12 -27.89 47.83 1.47
N SER A 13 -28.70 47.48 0.43
CA SER A 13 -28.22 47.30 -0.93
C SER A 13 -28.01 48.65 -1.57
N ILE A 14 -26.83 48.88 -2.13
CA ILE A 14 -26.58 50.00 -3.07
C ILE A 14 -26.04 49.43 -4.36
N CYS A 15 -26.84 49.52 -5.43
CA CYS A 15 -26.41 49.32 -6.82
C CYS A 15 -25.56 50.52 -7.26
N PHE A 16 -24.36 50.25 -7.77
CA PHE A 16 -23.66 51.18 -8.66
C PHE A 16 -23.34 50.44 -9.95
N GLN A 17 -24.03 50.86 -11.02
CA GLN A 17 -23.61 50.63 -12.40
C GLN A 17 -22.54 51.64 -12.75
N ALA A 18 -21.39 51.17 -13.18
CA ALA A 18 -20.49 51.94 -13.99
C ALA A 18 -19.80 51.03 -15.01
N CYS A 19 -20.06 51.33 -16.29
CA CYS A 19 -19.29 50.78 -17.41
C CYS A 19 -17.84 51.20 -17.36
N SER A 20 -16.92 50.25 -17.52
CA SER A 20 -15.64 50.55 -18.23
C SER A 20 -14.99 49.25 -18.69
N GLN A 21 -14.82 49.16 -19.96
CA GLN A 21 -13.75 48.61 -20.81
C GLN A 21 -13.03 47.32 -20.38
N ASN A 22 -13.11 46.36 -21.29
CA ASN A 22 -12.30 45.16 -21.46
C ASN A 22 -10.78 45.44 -21.26
N SER A 23 -10.17 44.74 -20.33
CA SER A 23 -8.85 44.15 -20.47
C SER A 23 -8.96 42.70 -20.07
N GLY A 24 -8.93 41.81 -21.06
CA GLY A 24 -8.94 40.37 -20.87
C GLY A 24 -7.61 39.92 -20.28
N GLU A 25 -7.56 39.68 -18.97
CA GLU A 25 -6.67 38.72 -18.37
C GLU A 25 -7.51 37.46 -18.10
N GLY A 26 -7.33 36.46 -18.95
CA GLY A 26 -7.84 35.15 -18.76
C GLY A 26 -7.25 34.59 -17.46
N GLN A 27 -8.06 34.51 -16.41
CA GLN A 27 -7.78 33.55 -15.35
C GLN A 27 -7.77 32.16 -16.02
N GLU A 28 -6.59 31.63 -16.30
CA GLU A 28 -6.42 30.19 -16.52
C GLU A 28 -7.05 29.48 -15.32
N LYS A 29 -8.20 28.87 -15.54
CA LYS A 29 -8.71 27.86 -14.61
C LYS A 29 -7.62 26.83 -14.52
N THR A 30 -6.90 26.79 -13.43
CA THR A 30 -5.96 25.72 -13.10
C THR A 30 -6.77 24.44 -13.21
N LEU A 31 -6.59 23.70 -14.29
CA LEU A 31 -7.18 22.37 -14.48
C LEU A 31 -6.62 21.52 -13.35
N VAL A 32 -7.49 21.10 -12.43
CA VAL A 32 -7.12 20.16 -11.38
C VAL A 32 -6.60 18.90 -12.07
N ARG A 33 -5.29 18.67 -11.99
CA ARG A 33 -4.64 17.52 -12.60
C ARG A 33 -5.22 16.25 -11.97
N LYS A 34 -5.64 15.30 -12.80
CA LYS A 34 -6.04 13.97 -12.33
C LYS A 34 -4.76 13.18 -12.00
N GLU A 35 -4.64 12.63 -10.81
CA GLU A 35 -3.47 11.88 -10.33
C GLU A 35 -3.92 10.67 -9.50
N LYS A 36 -4.88 9.90 -10.03
CA LYS A 36 -5.40 8.70 -9.38
C LYS A 36 -4.56 7.46 -9.64
N THR A 37 -3.98 7.38 -10.84
CA THR A 37 -3.18 6.23 -11.23
C THR A 37 -1.80 6.66 -11.67
N ALA A 38 -0.80 5.88 -11.26
CA ALA A 38 0.60 6.11 -11.58
C ALA A 38 1.27 4.81 -12.02
N PHE A 39 2.40 4.89 -12.67
CA PHE A 39 3.34 3.80 -12.89
C PHE A 39 4.77 4.34 -12.92
N GLN A 40 5.76 3.51 -12.59
CA GLN A 40 7.16 3.91 -12.62
C GLN A 40 7.88 3.36 -13.86
N THR A 41 8.86 4.12 -14.35
CA THR A 41 9.66 3.77 -15.52
C THR A 41 11.01 4.48 -15.53
N SER A 42 12.07 3.77 -15.89
CA SER A 42 13.38 4.37 -16.17
C SER A 42 13.56 4.74 -17.65
N ASN A 43 12.62 4.37 -18.52
CA ASN A 43 12.71 4.57 -19.95
C ASN A 43 11.98 5.85 -20.40
N PRO A 44 12.35 6.45 -21.55
CA PRO A 44 11.50 7.40 -22.24
C PRO A 44 10.20 6.74 -22.70
N TRP A 45 9.22 7.53 -23.10
CA TRP A 45 7.98 7.00 -23.65
C TRP A 45 8.23 6.03 -24.82
N LYS A 46 7.48 4.94 -24.80
CA LYS A 46 7.40 3.97 -25.90
C LYS A 46 5.94 3.58 -26.10
N SER A 47 5.54 3.36 -27.34
CA SER A 47 4.19 2.93 -27.70
C SER A 47 3.77 1.61 -27.04
N VAL A 48 4.71 0.70 -26.81
CA VAL A 48 4.47 -0.62 -26.20
C VAL A 48 4.32 -0.58 -24.67
N THR A 49 4.70 0.51 -24.01
CA THR A 49 4.61 0.69 -22.56
C THR A 49 3.66 1.82 -22.15
N ASP A 50 2.84 2.31 -23.08
CA ASP A 50 1.88 3.39 -22.85
C ASP A 50 0.61 2.90 -22.14
N VAL A 51 0.71 2.64 -20.85
CA VAL A 51 -0.37 2.04 -20.02
C VAL A 51 -1.55 2.97 -19.73
N ARG A 52 -1.46 4.24 -20.13
CA ARG A 52 -2.53 5.24 -19.97
C ARG A 52 -2.98 5.48 -18.52
N ALA A 53 -2.03 5.48 -17.58
CA ALA A 53 -2.24 6.04 -16.25
C ALA A 53 -2.24 7.57 -16.27
N ASP A 54 -2.56 8.23 -15.16
CA ASP A 54 -2.53 9.69 -15.05
C ASP A 54 -1.10 10.23 -14.91
N VAL A 55 -0.22 9.47 -14.26
CA VAL A 55 1.13 9.87 -13.86
C VAL A 55 2.16 8.87 -14.37
N ALA A 56 3.24 9.39 -14.97
CA ALA A 56 4.48 8.65 -15.22
C ALA A 56 5.53 9.08 -14.18
N ILE A 57 5.96 8.15 -13.33
CA ILE A 57 7.01 8.37 -12.34
C ILE A 57 8.34 8.01 -12.97
N VAL A 58 9.15 9.01 -13.32
CA VAL A 58 10.44 8.83 -13.96
C VAL A 58 11.48 8.47 -12.90
N TYR A 59 12.06 7.27 -13.03
CA TYR A 59 13.00 6.73 -12.06
C TYR A 59 14.44 7.13 -12.35
N SER A 60 15.21 7.52 -11.31
CA SER A 60 16.62 7.93 -11.37
C SER A 60 16.92 9.16 -12.20
N ILE A 61 17.86 9.99 -11.74
CA ILE A 61 18.37 11.17 -12.49
C ILE A 61 19.44 10.80 -13.53
N LYS A 62 19.83 9.53 -13.63
CA LYS A 62 20.93 9.10 -14.48
C LYS A 62 20.64 9.29 -15.97
N ASP A 63 21.60 9.82 -16.69
CA ASP A 63 21.53 9.97 -18.15
C ASP A 63 21.81 8.62 -18.83
N HIS A 64 21.04 8.28 -19.86
CA HIS A 64 21.13 7.03 -20.59
C HIS A 64 22.07 7.12 -21.80
N HIS A 65 23.37 6.99 -21.59
CA HIS A 65 24.36 7.09 -22.66
C HIS A 65 24.28 6.02 -23.75
N LYS A 66 23.71 4.84 -23.44
CA LYS A 66 23.58 3.73 -24.42
C LYS A 66 22.35 3.83 -25.32
N LYS A 67 21.40 4.70 -25.05
CA LYS A 67 20.14 4.87 -25.80
C LYS A 67 20.04 6.27 -26.42
N GLY A 68 21.07 6.70 -27.13
CA GLY A 68 21.04 8.00 -27.86
C GLY A 68 21.39 9.23 -27.04
N ASN A 69 22.18 9.10 -25.97
CA ASN A 69 22.56 10.20 -25.06
C ASN A 69 21.36 10.97 -24.49
N MET A 70 20.32 10.26 -24.09
CA MET A 70 19.11 10.86 -23.54
C MET A 70 19.33 11.26 -22.08
N THR A 71 19.11 12.52 -21.77
CA THR A 71 19.22 13.06 -20.41
C THR A 71 18.00 12.67 -19.56
N PHE A 72 18.08 12.93 -18.26
CA PHE A 72 16.92 12.81 -17.37
C PHE A 72 15.78 13.71 -17.83
N GLU A 73 16.09 14.96 -18.18
CA GLU A 73 15.14 15.97 -18.64
C GLU A 73 14.44 15.54 -19.95
N ASP A 74 15.19 14.92 -20.88
CA ASP A 74 14.62 14.39 -22.13
C ASP A 74 13.63 13.25 -21.85
N ARG A 75 13.93 12.37 -20.88
CA ARG A 75 13.00 11.30 -20.46
C ARG A 75 11.71 11.87 -19.87
N VAL A 76 11.83 12.86 -19.00
CA VAL A 76 10.69 13.59 -18.43
C VAL A 76 9.85 14.23 -19.53
N GLN A 77 10.49 14.94 -20.46
CA GLN A 77 9.80 15.64 -21.53
C GLN A 77 9.07 14.65 -22.47
N SER A 78 9.66 13.49 -22.76
CA SER A 78 9.04 12.48 -23.63
C SER A 78 7.69 11.99 -23.11
N TRP A 79 7.50 11.92 -21.78
CA TRP A 79 6.23 11.57 -21.16
C TRP A 79 5.25 12.75 -21.12
N ARG A 80 5.75 13.98 -20.87
CA ARG A 80 4.92 15.20 -20.91
C ARG A 80 4.30 15.43 -22.29
N ASP A 81 5.06 15.19 -23.36
CA ASP A 81 4.59 15.32 -24.74
C ASP A 81 3.43 14.37 -25.07
N ARG A 82 3.23 13.32 -24.26
CA ARG A 82 2.11 12.37 -24.36
C ARG A 82 0.95 12.67 -23.40
N GLY A 83 1.03 13.80 -22.68
CA GLY A 83 -0.03 14.27 -21.80
C GLY A 83 -0.02 13.67 -20.39
N TYR A 84 1.06 13.00 -19.98
CA TYR A 84 1.23 12.53 -18.61
C TYR A 84 1.64 13.64 -17.66
N ASN A 85 1.14 13.60 -16.43
CA ASN A 85 1.81 14.25 -15.31
C ASN A 85 3.11 13.50 -15.04
N THR A 86 4.20 14.21 -14.81
CA THR A 86 5.50 13.57 -14.56
C THR A 86 5.94 13.81 -13.12
N HIS A 87 6.20 12.73 -12.41
CA HIS A 87 6.78 12.71 -11.08
C HIS A 87 8.17 12.07 -11.13
N PHE A 88 8.90 12.11 -10.02
CA PHE A 88 10.25 11.54 -9.93
C PHE A 88 10.34 10.55 -8.78
N MET A 89 11.10 9.45 -8.96
CA MET A 89 11.41 8.47 -7.93
C MET A 89 12.87 8.05 -7.94
N THR A 90 13.42 7.79 -6.75
CA THR A 90 14.71 7.12 -6.57
C THR A 90 14.79 6.50 -5.18
N GLY A 91 15.64 5.49 -4.98
CA GLY A 91 15.87 4.90 -3.66
C GLY A 91 16.60 5.86 -2.72
N ILE A 92 16.21 5.88 -1.44
CA ILE A 92 16.96 6.58 -0.37
C ILE A 92 18.01 5.67 0.29
N ALA A 93 17.80 4.36 0.27
CA ALA A 93 18.72 3.40 0.84
C ALA A 93 19.71 2.82 -0.17
N TRP A 94 19.47 3.00 -1.45
CA TRP A 94 20.26 2.51 -2.56
C TRP A 94 19.94 3.34 -3.82
N GLY A 95 20.80 3.30 -4.83
CA GLY A 95 20.55 4.02 -6.06
C GLY A 95 21.78 4.13 -6.96
N GLU A 96 21.60 4.68 -8.13
CA GLU A 96 22.65 4.87 -9.14
C GLU A 96 23.57 6.08 -8.80
N TYR A 97 24.18 6.08 -7.60
CA TYR A 97 24.97 7.16 -7.03
C TYR A 97 26.48 6.89 -7.13
N GLN A 98 26.95 6.34 -8.25
CA GLN A 98 28.36 5.97 -8.46
C GLN A 98 29.29 7.16 -8.39
N ASP A 99 28.88 8.37 -8.74
CA ASP A 99 29.63 9.61 -8.60
C ASP A 99 29.92 9.94 -7.14
N TYR A 100 28.96 9.72 -6.25
CA TYR A 100 29.15 9.84 -4.81
C TYR A 100 30.15 8.80 -4.29
N PHE A 101 29.88 7.50 -4.56
CA PHE A 101 30.70 6.42 -4.04
C PHE A 101 32.16 6.45 -4.51
N THR A 102 32.39 6.92 -5.75
CA THR A 102 33.73 6.92 -6.37
C THR A 102 34.48 8.25 -6.20
N GLY A 103 33.91 9.20 -5.47
CA GLY A 103 34.55 10.48 -5.16
C GLY A 103 34.50 11.51 -6.30
N LYS A 104 33.64 11.34 -7.29
CA LYS A 104 33.47 12.33 -8.36
C LYS A 104 32.71 13.56 -7.88
N TRP A 105 31.90 13.42 -6.86
CA TRP A 105 31.08 14.51 -6.33
C TRP A 105 31.88 15.54 -5.55
N ASP A 106 32.67 15.09 -4.56
CA ASP A 106 33.37 15.98 -3.61
C ASP A 106 34.87 15.68 -3.49
N GLY A 107 35.41 14.77 -4.28
CA GLY A 107 36.80 14.32 -4.24
C GLY A 107 37.11 13.23 -3.21
N LYS A 108 36.11 12.73 -2.47
CA LYS A 108 36.26 11.68 -1.44
C LYS A 108 35.49 10.43 -1.82
N MET A 109 36.06 9.26 -1.61
CA MET A 109 35.36 7.99 -1.75
C MET A 109 34.47 7.75 -0.55
N HIS A 110 33.21 7.35 -0.79
CA HIS A 110 32.19 7.10 0.24
C HIS A 110 31.71 5.65 0.29
N LEU A 111 32.50 4.70 -0.22
CA LEU A 111 32.16 3.26 -0.13
C LEU A 111 32.13 2.74 1.32
N ASP A 112 32.81 3.41 2.26
CA ASP A 112 32.78 3.13 3.69
C ASP A 112 31.44 3.46 4.35
N GLU A 113 30.57 4.21 3.67
CA GLU A 113 29.20 4.48 4.11
C GLU A 113 28.21 3.38 3.68
N GLY A 114 28.67 2.33 3.03
CA GLY A 114 27.85 1.16 2.74
C GLY A 114 27.41 0.41 4.01
N GLN A 115 26.25 -0.24 3.94
CA GLN A 115 25.80 -1.16 4.98
C GLN A 115 26.66 -2.43 4.96
N VAL A 116 27.31 -2.74 6.07
CA VAL A 116 28.28 -3.83 6.20
C VAL A 116 27.81 -4.85 7.25
N THR A 117 27.93 -6.14 6.91
CA THR A 117 27.60 -7.27 7.79
C THR A 117 28.69 -7.50 8.85
N GLN A 118 28.43 -8.38 9.82
CA GLN A 118 29.41 -8.81 10.83
C GLN A 118 30.70 -9.41 10.22
N LYS A 119 30.59 -10.01 9.02
CA LYS A 119 31.77 -10.60 8.34
C LYS A 119 32.59 -9.58 7.55
N GLY A 120 32.16 -8.32 7.53
CA GLY A 120 32.81 -7.26 6.76
C GLY A 120 32.32 -7.15 5.31
N ASP A 121 31.32 -7.94 4.92
CA ASP A 121 30.76 -7.90 3.55
C ASP A 121 29.80 -6.72 3.39
N THR A 122 30.00 -5.92 2.34
CA THR A 122 29.03 -4.89 1.94
C THR A 122 27.75 -5.53 1.40
N ILE A 123 26.60 -5.00 1.78
CA ILE A 123 25.30 -5.44 1.25
C ILE A 123 25.02 -4.66 -0.03
N TRP A 124 24.85 -5.38 -1.13
CA TRP A 124 24.64 -4.81 -2.46
C TRP A 124 23.20 -5.00 -2.91
N HIS A 125 22.56 -3.93 -3.37
CA HIS A 125 21.30 -4.01 -4.12
C HIS A 125 21.54 -4.44 -5.58
N GLY A 126 22.64 -3.99 -6.15
CA GLY A 126 23.06 -4.31 -7.51
C GLY A 126 24.57 -4.10 -7.70
N LYS A 127 25.04 -4.25 -8.93
CA LYS A 127 26.47 -4.08 -9.24
C LYS A 127 26.90 -2.63 -8.95
N MET A 128 27.82 -2.45 -7.99
CA MET A 128 28.28 -1.13 -7.53
C MET A 128 27.16 -0.22 -7.00
N ILE A 129 26.10 -0.82 -6.44
CA ILE A 129 25.01 -0.13 -5.77
C ILE A 129 24.89 -0.70 -4.36
N PRO A 130 25.65 -0.19 -3.37
CA PRO A 130 25.53 -0.63 -1.98
C PRO A 130 24.26 -0.10 -1.35
N TYR A 131 23.70 -0.82 -0.39
CA TYR A 131 22.81 -0.21 0.60
C TYR A 131 23.60 0.75 1.46
N ILE A 132 23.04 1.89 1.86
CA ILE A 132 23.73 3.03 2.43
C ILE A 132 23.40 3.18 3.91
N VAL A 133 24.39 3.55 4.72
CA VAL A 133 24.17 4.21 6.00
C VAL A 133 23.92 5.69 5.72
N PRO A 134 22.71 6.24 5.95
CA PRO A 134 22.38 7.60 5.54
C PRO A 134 23.04 8.63 6.46
N SER A 135 24.36 8.85 6.22
CA SER A 135 25.16 9.90 6.86
C SER A 135 24.71 11.29 6.39
N MET A 136 25.13 12.33 7.11
CA MET A 136 24.86 13.70 6.67
C MET A 136 25.51 14.02 5.31
N ASN A 137 26.69 13.44 4.99
CA ASN A 137 27.31 13.61 3.67
C ASN A 137 26.41 13.06 2.55
N PHE A 138 25.83 11.88 2.75
CA PHE A 138 24.90 11.30 1.77
C PHE A 138 23.60 12.12 1.65
N ILE A 139 23.07 12.58 2.77
CA ILE A 139 21.88 13.46 2.77
C ILE A 139 22.15 14.73 1.98
N ASP A 140 23.30 15.38 2.17
CA ASP A 140 23.69 16.58 1.43
C ASP A 140 23.87 16.30 -0.07
N TYR A 141 24.44 15.14 -0.43
CA TYR A 141 24.50 14.70 -1.83
C TYR A 141 23.12 14.57 -2.44
N ILE A 142 22.16 13.94 -1.79
CA ILE A 142 20.79 13.79 -2.28
C ILE A 142 20.12 15.17 -2.45
N LYS A 143 20.28 16.06 -1.48
CA LYS A 143 19.76 17.44 -1.56
C LYS A 143 20.33 18.20 -2.76
N GLU A 144 21.64 18.24 -2.87
CA GLU A 144 22.35 19.11 -3.83
C GLU A 144 22.35 18.54 -5.25
N THR A 145 22.44 17.23 -5.41
CA THR A 145 22.59 16.61 -6.73
C THR A 145 21.26 16.09 -7.28
N VAL A 146 20.44 15.45 -6.42
CA VAL A 146 19.20 14.81 -6.88
C VAL A 146 18.03 15.77 -6.78
N ILE A 147 17.70 16.26 -5.60
CA ILE A 147 16.47 17.03 -5.36
C ILE A 147 16.47 18.35 -6.14
N LYS A 148 17.57 19.09 -6.13
CA LYS A 148 17.69 20.34 -6.92
C LYS A 148 17.46 20.11 -8.41
N ARG A 149 18.12 19.11 -9.00
CA ARG A 149 17.98 18.79 -10.43
C ARG A 149 16.54 18.45 -10.80
N VAL A 150 15.87 17.67 -9.95
CA VAL A 150 14.48 17.25 -10.17
C VAL A 150 13.53 18.46 -10.15
N ILE A 151 13.67 19.33 -9.16
CA ILE A 151 12.85 20.55 -9.04
C ILE A 151 13.16 21.53 -10.18
N ASP A 152 14.43 21.70 -10.55
CA ASP A 152 14.83 22.55 -11.69
C ASP A 152 14.31 22.01 -13.04
N ALA A 153 14.07 20.68 -13.16
CA ALA A 153 13.38 20.09 -14.30
C ALA A 153 11.83 20.30 -14.27
N GLY A 154 11.33 21.07 -13.29
CA GLY A 154 9.91 21.40 -13.17
C GLY A 154 9.04 20.24 -12.66
N ILE A 155 9.58 19.33 -11.86
CA ILE A 155 8.85 18.25 -11.21
C ILE A 155 8.43 18.70 -9.81
N ASP A 156 7.15 18.54 -9.49
CA ASP A 156 6.52 18.96 -8.24
C ASP A 156 6.13 17.80 -7.30
N ALA A 157 6.52 16.57 -7.63
CA ALA A 157 6.30 15.40 -6.77
C ALA A 157 7.53 14.48 -6.77
N ILE A 158 8.11 14.28 -5.59
CA ILE A 158 9.34 13.52 -5.36
C ILE A 158 9.05 12.34 -4.48
N TYR A 159 9.51 11.16 -4.90
CA TYR A 159 9.41 9.90 -4.19
C TYR A 159 10.82 9.44 -3.82
N LEU A 160 11.07 9.27 -2.51
CA LEU A 160 12.28 8.65 -1.99
C LEU A 160 11.88 7.28 -1.43
N GLU A 161 12.21 6.23 -2.17
CA GLU A 161 11.70 4.89 -1.89
C GLU A 161 12.63 4.08 -0.99
N GLU A 162 12.03 3.08 -0.34
CA GLU A 162 12.69 1.98 0.37
C GLU A 162 13.75 2.45 1.37
N PRO A 163 13.35 3.12 2.47
CA PRO A 163 14.26 3.49 3.54
C PRO A 163 14.71 2.26 4.34
N GLU A 164 15.50 1.38 3.71
CA GLU A 164 15.84 0.04 4.13
C GLU A 164 17.17 -0.05 4.84
N PHE A 165 17.13 -0.35 6.13
CA PHE A 165 18.34 -0.75 6.84
C PHE A 165 18.27 -2.24 7.19
N TRP A 166 19.11 -3.06 6.56
CA TRP A 166 19.15 -4.49 6.83
C TRP A 166 19.55 -4.76 8.30
N ALA A 167 18.78 -5.57 9.02
CA ALA A 167 19.07 -5.89 10.41
C ALA A 167 20.45 -6.57 10.58
N ARG A 168 20.91 -7.33 9.56
CA ARG A 168 22.24 -7.95 9.52
C ARG A 168 23.39 -6.96 9.32
N ALA A 169 23.12 -5.72 8.92
CA ALA A 169 24.11 -4.65 8.82
C ALA A 169 24.32 -3.95 10.18
N GLY A 170 25.23 -2.97 10.22
CA GLY A 170 25.53 -2.19 11.42
C GLY A 170 26.98 -2.34 11.91
N TYR A 171 27.87 -2.78 11.01
CA TYR A 171 29.29 -3.03 11.34
C TYR A 171 30.27 -2.11 10.60
N SER A 172 29.78 -1.23 9.70
CA SER A 172 30.62 -0.24 9.00
C SER A 172 31.09 0.87 9.95
N GLU A 173 32.23 1.49 9.62
CA GLU A 173 32.75 2.62 10.40
C GLU A 173 31.79 3.81 10.40
N ALA A 174 31.05 4.02 9.31
CA ALA A 174 30.00 5.04 9.25
C ALA A 174 28.90 4.78 10.29
N PHE A 175 28.40 3.55 10.39
CA PHE A 175 27.39 3.21 11.40
C PHE A 175 27.90 3.36 12.84
N LYS A 176 29.18 3.02 13.09
CA LYS A 176 29.78 3.18 14.41
C LYS A 176 29.95 4.66 14.82
N ARG A 177 30.24 5.54 13.84
CA ARG A 177 30.24 7.00 14.08
C ARG A 177 28.85 7.49 14.45
N GLU A 178 27.82 7.13 13.65
CA GLU A 178 26.42 7.50 13.90
C GLU A 178 25.92 6.98 15.27
N TRP A 179 26.36 5.77 15.67
CA TRP A 179 26.06 5.21 17.00
C TRP A 179 26.63 6.09 18.12
N LYS A 180 27.90 6.48 18.02
CA LYS A 180 28.55 7.31 19.02
C LYS A 180 27.91 8.69 19.12
N ASP A 181 27.52 9.27 17.99
CA ASP A 181 26.87 10.57 17.94
C ASP A 181 25.45 10.51 18.54
N TYR A 182 24.72 9.43 18.30
CA TYR A 182 23.35 9.26 18.79
C TYR A 182 23.27 8.89 20.26
N TYR A 183 24.09 7.92 20.72
CA TYR A 183 24.02 7.39 22.08
C TYR A 183 25.03 8.03 23.04
N GLY A 184 26.07 8.68 22.56
CA GLY A 184 27.14 9.29 23.38
C GLY A 184 28.17 8.31 23.99
N PHE A 185 28.10 7.03 23.61
CA PHE A 185 29.06 5.99 24.03
C PHE A 185 29.52 5.15 22.84
N ASP A 186 30.61 4.38 23.06
CA ASP A 186 31.20 3.60 21.98
C ASP A 186 30.28 2.48 21.50
N TRP A 187 30.36 2.19 20.21
CA TRP A 187 29.55 1.17 19.53
C TRP A 187 29.69 -0.20 20.20
N ARG A 188 28.60 -0.93 20.28
CA ARG A 188 28.51 -2.30 20.78
C ARG A 188 27.94 -3.21 19.68
N ALA A 189 28.56 -4.39 19.52
CA ALA A 189 28.18 -5.32 18.48
C ALA A 189 26.78 -5.92 18.76
N GLN A 190 25.88 -5.78 17.82
CA GLN A 190 24.47 -6.19 17.99
C GLN A 190 24.28 -7.69 18.28
N HIS A 191 25.20 -8.56 17.82
CA HIS A 191 25.10 -10.01 18.07
C HIS A 191 25.49 -10.44 19.48
N GLU A 192 26.05 -9.56 20.32
CA GLU A 192 26.53 -9.89 21.67
C GLU A 192 25.39 -9.93 22.70
N SER A 193 24.30 -9.17 22.49
CA SER A 193 23.18 -9.18 23.44
C SER A 193 21.89 -8.69 22.77
N ALA A 194 20.74 -9.05 23.36
CA ALA A 194 19.43 -8.56 22.95
C ALA A 194 19.35 -7.02 23.05
N GLU A 195 19.95 -6.43 24.09
CA GLU A 195 20.02 -4.98 24.25
C GLU A 195 20.77 -4.32 23.09
N ASN A 196 21.96 -4.82 22.73
CA ASN A 196 22.72 -4.25 21.63
C ASN A 196 21.99 -4.40 20.28
N THR A 197 21.28 -5.50 20.07
CA THR A 197 20.39 -5.68 18.90
C THR A 197 19.30 -4.63 18.85
N TYR A 198 18.60 -4.43 19.95
CA TYR A 198 17.50 -3.46 20.03
C TYR A 198 17.99 -2.04 19.76
N LEU A 199 19.07 -1.64 20.43
CA LEU A 199 19.69 -0.31 20.25
C LEU A 199 20.19 -0.12 18.81
N ALA A 200 20.84 -1.13 18.21
CA ALA A 200 21.28 -1.06 16.82
C ALA A 200 20.11 -0.83 15.85
N ASN A 201 19.02 -1.57 16.02
CA ASN A 201 17.85 -1.43 15.16
C ASN A 201 17.07 -0.13 15.40
N LYS A 202 17.02 0.35 16.65
CA LYS A 202 16.48 1.67 16.97
C LYS A 202 17.28 2.81 16.31
N LEU A 203 18.61 2.70 16.27
CA LEU A 203 19.44 3.65 15.54
C LEU A 203 19.19 3.58 14.03
N LYS A 204 19.12 2.40 13.43
CA LYS A 204 18.82 2.22 12.00
C LYS A 204 17.51 2.88 11.61
N TYR A 205 16.47 2.69 12.41
CA TYR A 205 15.20 3.37 12.29
C TYR A 205 15.36 4.90 12.31
N HIS A 206 16.08 5.43 13.31
CA HIS A 206 16.32 6.87 13.47
C HIS A 206 17.06 7.48 12.26
N LEU A 207 18.04 6.77 11.72
CA LEU A 207 18.87 7.28 10.62
C LEU A 207 18.04 7.54 9.35
N TYR A 208 17.13 6.63 8.96
CA TYR A 208 16.26 6.86 7.82
C TYR A 208 15.13 7.84 8.11
N TYR A 209 14.64 7.92 9.34
CA TYR A 209 13.70 8.99 9.72
C TYR A 209 14.35 10.36 9.51
N ARG A 210 15.57 10.54 10.04
CA ARG A 210 16.36 11.78 9.86
C ARG A 210 16.61 12.08 8.39
N ALA A 211 17.03 11.10 7.60
CA ALA A 211 17.34 11.29 6.19
C ALA A 211 16.13 11.78 5.39
N LEU A 212 14.96 11.19 5.61
CA LEU A 212 13.74 11.60 4.94
C LEU A 212 13.25 12.97 5.39
N ASP A 213 13.32 13.28 6.69
CA ASP A 213 12.93 14.60 7.22
C ASP A 213 13.79 15.71 6.64
N GLU A 214 15.11 15.53 6.62
CA GLU A 214 16.08 16.45 6.06
C GLU A 214 15.88 16.66 4.54
N CYS A 215 15.73 15.57 3.78
CA CYS A 215 15.55 15.64 2.34
C CYS A 215 14.20 16.27 1.96
N PHE A 216 13.13 15.93 2.63
CA PHE A 216 11.80 16.44 2.31
C PHE A 216 11.60 17.90 2.75
N THR A 217 12.15 18.27 3.91
CA THR A 217 12.17 19.66 4.35
C THR A 217 12.90 20.51 3.33
N PHE A 218 14.10 20.09 2.91
CA PHE A 218 14.87 20.78 1.86
C PHE A 218 14.10 20.85 0.54
N ALA A 219 13.45 19.76 0.09
CA ALA A 219 12.68 19.76 -1.15
C ALA A 219 11.55 20.79 -1.14
N LYS A 220 10.82 20.92 -0.03
CA LYS A 220 9.77 21.92 0.13
C LYS A 220 10.31 23.34 0.16
N GLU A 221 11.40 23.58 0.87
CA GLU A 221 12.04 24.91 0.95
C GLU A 221 12.63 25.33 -0.40
N TYR A 222 13.36 24.44 -1.07
CA TYR A 222 13.92 24.71 -2.39
C TYR A 222 12.82 24.93 -3.44
N GLY A 223 11.79 24.08 -3.45
CA GLY A 223 10.63 24.25 -4.33
C GLY A 223 9.96 25.61 -4.12
N LYS A 224 9.72 26.01 -2.87
CA LYS A 224 9.16 27.32 -2.53
C LYS A 224 10.03 28.48 -3.07
N SER A 225 11.36 28.36 -3.00
CA SER A 225 12.29 29.36 -3.57
C SER A 225 12.17 29.47 -5.09
N LYS A 226 11.69 28.43 -5.78
CA LYS A 226 11.42 28.40 -7.23
C LYS A 226 9.95 28.71 -7.57
N GLY A 227 9.11 29.05 -6.57
CA GLY A 227 7.68 29.29 -6.77
C GLY A 227 6.85 28.03 -6.99
N MET A 228 7.35 26.88 -6.57
CA MET A 228 6.71 25.56 -6.70
C MET A 228 6.28 25.01 -5.34
N GLU A 229 5.12 24.36 -5.29
CA GLU A 229 4.69 23.53 -4.15
C GLU A 229 5.09 22.09 -4.42
N VAL A 230 6.14 21.63 -3.75
CA VAL A 230 6.68 20.28 -3.92
C VAL A 230 6.00 19.32 -2.95
N ARG A 231 5.57 18.18 -3.45
CA ARG A 231 4.98 17.07 -2.68
C ARG A 231 6.01 15.95 -2.51
N CYS A 232 6.05 15.37 -1.32
CA CYS A 232 7.06 14.38 -0.93
C CYS A 232 6.39 13.08 -0.49
N TYR A 233 6.82 11.96 -1.07
CA TYR A 233 6.23 10.65 -0.86
C TYR A 233 7.27 9.59 -0.54
N VAL A 234 6.88 8.57 0.21
CA VAL A 234 7.71 7.38 0.50
C VAL A 234 7.04 6.13 -0.09
N PRO A 235 7.51 5.63 -1.23
CA PRO A 235 7.22 4.26 -1.64
C PRO A 235 7.92 3.29 -0.70
N THR A 236 7.19 2.35 -0.11
CA THR A 236 7.76 1.46 0.89
C THR A 236 6.92 0.19 1.07
N HIS A 237 7.55 -0.86 1.56
CA HIS A 237 6.86 -2.09 1.94
C HIS A 237 6.16 -1.94 3.31
N SER A 238 5.27 -2.86 3.63
CA SER A 238 4.57 -2.86 4.90
C SER A 238 5.48 -3.27 6.07
N LEU A 239 5.11 -2.88 7.30
CA LEU A 239 5.76 -3.39 8.52
C LEU A 239 5.76 -4.92 8.59
N VAL A 240 4.71 -5.57 8.09
CA VAL A 240 4.61 -7.03 8.05
C VAL A 240 5.70 -7.62 7.18
N ASN A 241 5.87 -7.10 5.95
CA ASN A 241 6.88 -7.58 5.02
C ASN A 241 8.30 -7.29 5.52
N TYR A 242 8.61 -6.04 5.89
CA TYR A 242 9.93 -5.69 6.38
C TYR A 242 10.34 -6.48 7.63
N SER A 243 9.38 -6.77 8.52
CA SER A 243 9.67 -7.61 9.68
C SER A 243 10.03 -9.03 9.28
N GLN A 244 9.39 -9.63 8.26
CA GLN A 244 9.75 -10.95 7.74
C GLN A 244 11.11 -10.92 7.03
N TRP A 245 11.41 -9.89 6.26
CA TRP A 245 12.69 -9.72 5.56
C TRP A 245 13.83 -9.28 6.47
N LYS A 246 13.53 -8.93 7.73
CA LYS A 246 14.52 -8.43 8.71
C LYS A 246 15.17 -7.14 8.23
N ILE A 247 14.33 -6.21 7.80
CA ILE A 247 14.67 -4.85 7.40
C ILE A 247 14.08 -3.88 8.43
N VAL A 248 14.84 -2.86 8.79
CA VAL A 248 14.41 -1.78 9.69
C VAL A 248 14.13 -0.53 8.88
N SER A 249 12.96 0.07 9.10
CA SER A 249 12.48 1.26 8.42
C SER A 249 11.61 2.11 9.37
N PRO A 250 11.49 3.42 9.21
CA PRO A 250 10.69 4.28 10.10
C PRO A 250 9.18 4.30 9.80
N GLU A 251 8.69 3.46 8.96
CA GLU A 251 7.32 3.27 8.42
C GLU A 251 6.22 4.19 9.01
N ALA A 252 5.55 3.73 10.08
CA ALA A 252 4.38 4.43 10.62
C ALA A 252 4.71 5.82 11.20
N SER A 253 5.94 6.03 11.66
CA SER A 253 6.35 7.32 12.20
C SER A 253 6.45 8.42 11.15
N LEU A 254 6.70 8.05 9.89
CA LEU A 254 6.73 9.00 8.78
C LEU A 254 5.35 9.61 8.50
N ALA A 255 4.25 8.92 8.85
CA ALA A 255 2.89 9.42 8.62
C ALA A 255 2.61 10.75 9.38
N SER A 256 3.31 11.02 10.48
CA SER A 256 3.21 12.26 11.25
C SER A 256 4.28 13.30 10.89
N MET A 257 5.23 12.99 10.01
CA MET A 257 6.31 13.90 9.59
C MET A 257 5.74 15.10 8.82
N PRO A 258 6.02 16.36 9.24
CA PRO A 258 5.42 17.54 8.62
C PRO A 258 5.72 17.70 7.12
N ALA A 259 6.93 17.36 6.69
CA ALA A 259 7.36 17.52 5.31
C ALA A 259 6.86 16.42 4.36
N MET A 260 6.26 15.36 4.87
CA MET A 260 5.79 14.23 4.07
C MET A 260 4.31 14.37 3.70
N ASP A 261 3.95 14.05 2.45
CA ASP A 261 2.57 14.16 1.93
C ASP A 261 1.88 12.81 1.79
N GLY A 262 2.61 11.71 1.64
CA GLY A 262 1.99 10.39 1.50
C GLY A 262 2.95 9.26 1.16
N TYR A 263 2.36 8.12 0.76
CA TYR A 263 3.07 6.88 0.47
C TYR A 263 2.63 6.24 -0.85
N ILE A 264 3.49 5.33 -1.35
CA ILE A 264 3.05 4.20 -2.18
C ILE A 264 3.24 2.93 -1.35
N ALA A 265 2.17 2.18 -1.14
CA ALA A 265 2.21 0.87 -0.50
C ALA A 265 2.73 -0.17 -1.50
N GLN A 266 4.00 -0.51 -1.40
CA GLN A 266 4.64 -1.51 -2.27
C GLN A 266 4.30 -2.93 -1.79
N VAL A 267 3.07 -3.35 -2.04
CA VAL A 267 2.64 -4.74 -1.80
C VAL A 267 2.80 -5.51 -3.11
N TRP A 268 3.99 -5.99 -3.35
CA TRP A 268 4.31 -6.81 -4.52
C TRP A 268 3.73 -8.22 -4.35
N THR A 269 3.43 -8.87 -5.44
CA THR A 269 2.98 -10.27 -5.39
C THR A 269 4.01 -11.14 -4.66
N GLY A 270 5.29 -10.89 -4.87
CA GLY A 270 6.39 -11.58 -4.19
C GLY A 270 6.43 -11.37 -2.68
N THR A 271 6.19 -10.15 -2.17
CA THR A 271 6.22 -9.86 -0.73
C THR A 271 5.13 -10.62 0.02
N SER A 272 3.96 -10.76 -0.59
CA SER A 272 2.82 -11.46 0.00
C SER A 272 2.96 -13.00 -0.03
N ARG A 273 4.03 -13.52 -0.63
CA ARG A 273 4.34 -14.96 -0.68
C ARG A 273 5.20 -15.44 0.47
N GLU A 274 5.67 -14.56 1.33
CA GLU A 274 6.40 -14.98 2.51
C GLU A 274 5.56 -15.98 3.33
N PRO A 275 6.08 -17.19 3.61
CA PRO A 275 5.32 -18.21 4.31
C PRO A 275 5.03 -17.78 5.73
N ASN A 276 3.90 -18.23 6.27
CA ASN A 276 3.52 -18.06 7.66
C ASN A 276 2.87 -19.32 8.21
N PHE A 277 2.77 -19.42 9.54
CA PHE A 277 2.16 -20.56 10.22
C PHE A 277 0.68 -20.33 10.51
N PHE A 278 -0.13 -21.35 10.25
CA PHE A 278 -1.50 -21.47 10.71
C PHE A 278 -1.89 -22.95 10.84
N ASP A 279 -2.57 -23.29 11.94
CA ASP A 279 -3.01 -24.65 12.25
C ASP A 279 -1.88 -25.70 12.15
N GLY A 280 -0.66 -25.33 12.61
CA GLY A 280 0.55 -26.15 12.58
C GLY A 280 1.21 -26.33 11.22
N LYS A 281 0.79 -25.59 10.20
CA LYS A 281 1.34 -25.70 8.85
C LYS A 281 1.98 -24.38 8.39
N GLU A 282 3.21 -24.47 7.92
CA GLU A 282 3.88 -23.40 7.22
C GLU A 282 3.53 -23.44 5.74
N LYS A 283 3.05 -22.32 5.20
CA LYS A 283 2.80 -22.18 3.75
C LYS A 283 2.63 -20.71 3.34
N GLU A 284 2.74 -20.44 2.02
CA GLU A 284 2.36 -19.18 1.41
C GLU A 284 0.84 -18.97 1.52
N ARG A 285 0.40 -17.86 2.12
CA ARG A 285 -1.02 -17.45 2.23
C ARG A 285 -1.18 -16.07 1.62
N VAL A 286 -1.03 -16.03 0.29
CA VAL A 286 -0.86 -14.79 -0.48
C VAL A 286 -1.99 -13.79 -0.25
N PHE A 287 -3.25 -14.23 -0.26
CA PHE A 287 -4.38 -13.33 -0.05
C PHE A 287 -4.39 -12.75 1.37
N GLU A 288 -4.23 -13.58 2.39
CA GLU A 288 -4.28 -13.13 3.79
C GLU A 288 -3.09 -12.23 4.14
N THR A 289 -1.90 -12.56 3.63
CA THR A 289 -0.71 -11.73 3.81
C THR A 289 -0.90 -10.37 3.12
N ALA A 290 -1.31 -10.34 1.85
CA ALA A 290 -1.61 -9.10 1.13
C ALA A 290 -2.69 -8.26 1.84
N PHE A 291 -3.75 -8.92 2.34
CA PHE A 291 -4.80 -8.23 3.09
C PHE A 291 -4.23 -7.52 4.33
N LEU A 292 -3.36 -8.18 5.10
CA LEU A 292 -2.72 -7.57 6.27
C LEU A 292 -1.70 -6.48 5.88
N GLU A 293 -0.95 -6.66 4.80
CA GLU A 293 0.00 -5.66 4.29
C GLU A 293 -0.72 -4.37 3.86
N TYR A 294 -1.76 -4.47 3.00
CA TYR A 294 -2.56 -3.31 2.61
C TYR A 294 -3.28 -2.68 3.80
N GLY A 295 -3.77 -3.50 4.73
CA GLY A 295 -4.39 -3.01 5.97
C GLY A 295 -3.42 -2.23 6.84
N SER A 296 -2.18 -2.71 6.98
CA SER A 296 -1.11 -1.99 7.67
C SER A 296 -0.88 -0.62 7.03
N MET A 297 -0.77 -0.54 5.72
CA MET A 297 -0.53 0.71 5.00
C MET A 297 -1.72 1.67 5.09
N GLU A 298 -2.94 1.19 4.91
CA GLU A 298 -4.15 2.02 5.06
C GLU A 298 -4.25 2.60 6.47
N SER A 299 -4.15 1.75 7.49
CA SER A 299 -4.30 2.19 8.90
C SER A 299 -3.16 3.07 9.39
N MET A 300 -2.00 3.03 8.74
CA MET A 300 -0.88 3.91 9.01
C MET A 300 -1.19 5.37 8.64
N THR A 301 -1.90 5.58 7.54
CA THR A 301 -2.18 6.92 7.00
C THR A 301 -3.57 7.45 7.29
N ALA A 302 -4.56 6.59 7.52
CA ALA A 302 -5.94 7.01 7.77
C ALA A 302 -6.08 8.04 8.92
N PRO A 303 -5.38 7.90 10.07
CA PRO A 303 -5.47 8.87 11.14
C PRO A 303 -4.92 10.26 10.79
N THR A 304 -3.90 10.33 9.97
CA THR A 304 -3.20 11.58 9.60
C THR A 304 -3.74 12.22 8.33
N GLY A 305 -4.51 11.48 7.53
CA GLY A 305 -5.04 11.94 6.25
C GLY A 305 -4.00 12.05 5.14
N ARG A 306 -2.83 11.43 5.31
CA ARG A 306 -1.79 11.39 4.27
C ARG A 306 -2.27 10.61 3.05
N LYS A 307 -1.84 11.02 1.85
CA LYS A 307 -2.20 10.34 0.60
C LYS A 307 -1.58 8.94 0.57
N MET A 308 -2.33 7.96 0.07
CA MET A 308 -1.87 6.58 -0.08
C MET A 308 -2.20 6.08 -1.47
N TYR A 309 -1.17 5.68 -2.22
CA TYR A 309 -1.31 4.88 -3.43
C TYR A 309 -1.13 3.41 -3.07
N PHE A 310 -2.02 2.54 -3.50
CA PHE A 310 -1.79 1.10 -3.43
C PHE A 310 -1.14 0.60 -4.71
N LEU A 311 -0.06 -0.16 -4.56
CA LEU A 311 0.62 -0.81 -5.67
C LEU A 311 0.38 -2.31 -5.60
N THR A 312 0.11 -2.94 -6.74
CA THR A 312 0.30 -4.38 -6.93
C THR A 312 1.13 -4.64 -8.18
N ASP A 313 2.18 -5.45 -8.05
CA ASP A 313 3.01 -5.86 -9.18
C ASP A 313 2.53 -7.24 -9.68
N PRO A 314 2.18 -7.37 -10.97
CA PRO A 314 1.78 -8.64 -11.55
C PRO A 314 2.94 -9.66 -11.68
N ILE A 315 4.18 -9.23 -11.42
CA ILE A 315 5.39 -10.05 -11.54
C ILE A 315 6.21 -9.91 -10.27
N GLU A 316 6.85 -10.98 -9.86
CA GLU A 316 7.79 -11.00 -8.76
C GLU A 316 9.24 -11.23 -9.26
N ASP A 317 10.23 -10.92 -8.42
CA ASP A 317 11.64 -11.04 -8.76
C ASP A 317 12.11 -12.50 -8.82
N TRP A 318 11.45 -13.42 -8.11
CA TRP A 318 11.77 -14.84 -8.13
C TRP A 318 11.24 -15.51 -9.39
N PRO A 319 12.04 -16.29 -10.11
CA PRO A 319 11.62 -16.89 -11.37
C PRO A 319 10.50 -17.92 -11.16
N ARG A 320 9.32 -17.58 -11.62
CA ARG A 320 8.10 -18.40 -11.66
C ARG A 320 7.62 -18.48 -13.12
N ASP A 321 6.55 -19.20 -13.36
CA ASP A 321 5.86 -19.14 -14.65
C ASP A 321 4.72 -18.10 -14.62
N TRP A 322 4.25 -17.69 -15.79
CA TRP A 322 3.21 -16.67 -15.90
C TRP A 322 1.84 -17.13 -15.37
N VAL A 323 1.58 -18.44 -15.26
CA VAL A 323 0.33 -18.97 -14.67
C VAL A 323 0.33 -18.76 -13.18
N ASP A 324 1.46 -19.00 -12.53
CA ASP A 324 1.68 -18.74 -11.10
C ASP A 324 1.57 -17.24 -10.81
N TYR A 325 2.24 -16.38 -11.58
CA TYR A 325 2.11 -14.93 -11.45
C TYR A 325 0.66 -14.48 -11.56
N LYS A 326 -0.07 -14.93 -12.59
CA LYS A 326 -1.48 -14.59 -12.81
C LYS A 326 -2.34 -14.91 -11.58
N LYS A 327 -2.20 -16.12 -11.02
CA LYS A 327 -2.97 -16.59 -9.86
C LYS A 327 -2.71 -15.70 -8.64
N ASN A 328 -1.46 -15.46 -8.33
CA ASN A 328 -1.08 -14.72 -7.15
C ASN A 328 -1.34 -13.21 -7.29
N TYR A 329 -1.19 -12.66 -8.50
CA TYR A 329 -1.60 -11.29 -8.80
C TYR A 329 -3.11 -11.06 -8.61
N GLN A 330 -3.96 -12.03 -8.98
CA GLN A 330 -5.41 -11.92 -8.71
C GLN A 330 -5.70 -11.87 -7.20
N ALA A 331 -4.96 -12.62 -6.39
CA ALA A 331 -5.12 -12.62 -4.94
C ALA A 331 -4.72 -11.27 -4.31
N THR A 332 -3.56 -10.73 -4.67
CA THR A 332 -3.10 -9.42 -4.19
C THR A 332 -3.97 -8.27 -4.71
N PHE A 333 -4.40 -8.35 -5.97
CA PHE A 333 -5.31 -7.37 -6.57
C PHE A 333 -6.67 -7.31 -5.87
N VAL A 334 -7.25 -8.44 -5.52
CA VAL A 334 -8.50 -8.48 -4.74
C VAL A 334 -8.27 -7.94 -3.33
N ALA A 335 -7.15 -8.29 -2.69
CA ALA A 335 -6.84 -7.82 -1.34
C ALA A 335 -6.79 -6.29 -1.27
N GLN A 336 -6.13 -5.59 -2.21
CA GLN A 336 -6.10 -4.12 -2.23
C GLN A 336 -7.50 -3.50 -2.39
N LEU A 337 -8.36 -4.10 -3.21
CA LEU A 337 -9.70 -3.56 -3.47
C LEU A 337 -10.66 -3.67 -2.28
N LEU A 338 -10.35 -4.52 -1.29
CA LEU A 338 -11.12 -4.64 -0.04
C LEU A 338 -10.92 -3.46 0.92
N TYR A 339 -10.07 -2.49 0.57
CA TYR A 339 -9.88 -1.23 1.29
C TYR A 339 -10.55 -0.07 0.52
N PRO A 340 -11.86 0.14 0.70
CA PRO A 340 -12.65 1.01 -0.18
C PRO A 340 -12.38 2.50 0.03
N MET A 341 -11.65 2.88 1.07
CA MET A 341 -11.24 4.26 1.33
C MET A 341 -10.00 4.69 0.53
N ILE A 342 -9.33 3.75 -0.15
CA ILE A 342 -8.19 4.03 -1.03
C ILE A 342 -8.66 3.92 -2.49
N ALA A 343 -8.41 4.95 -3.28
CA ALA A 343 -8.78 5.00 -4.70
C ALA A 343 -7.65 5.58 -5.59
N ASP A 344 -6.45 5.66 -5.05
CA ASP A 344 -5.24 6.01 -5.77
C ASP A 344 -4.36 4.76 -5.89
N TYR A 345 -3.81 4.49 -7.09
CA TYR A 345 -3.10 3.25 -7.36
C TYR A 345 -1.83 3.47 -8.18
N GLU A 346 -0.77 2.78 -7.84
CA GLU A 346 0.30 2.50 -8.78
C GLU A 346 -0.05 1.21 -9.52
N VAL A 347 -0.41 1.34 -10.79
CA VAL A 347 -1.16 0.27 -11.49
C VAL A 347 -0.28 -0.82 -12.08
N MET A 348 0.94 -0.50 -12.44
CA MET A 348 1.89 -1.43 -13.05
C MET A 348 3.29 -0.83 -12.95
N PRO A 349 4.06 -1.15 -11.93
CA PRO A 349 5.45 -0.75 -11.89
C PRO A 349 6.21 -1.44 -13.04
N TRP A 350 7.06 -0.68 -13.71
CA TRP A 350 7.90 -1.19 -14.79
C TRP A 350 7.13 -1.91 -15.92
N PRO A 351 6.29 -1.20 -16.71
CA PRO A 351 5.50 -1.81 -17.79
C PRO A 351 6.32 -2.60 -18.81
N ASP A 352 7.59 -2.25 -19.02
CA ASP A 352 8.50 -2.98 -19.88
C ASP A 352 8.76 -4.42 -19.40
N ARG A 353 8.75 -4.68 -18.09
CA ARG A 353 8.81 -6.05 -17.54
C ARG A 353 7.67 -6.90 -18.08
N ILE A 354 6.47 -6.34 -18.20
CA ILE A 354 5.28 -7.05 -18.66
C ILE A 354 5.26 -7.20 -20.18
N TYR A 355 5.43 -6.08 -20.91
CA TYR A 355 5.19 -6.07 -22.37
C TYR A 355 6.42 -6.45 -23.20
N GLU A 356 7.63 -6.31 -22.64
CA GLU A 356 8.88 -6.65 -23.31
C GLU A 356 9.63 -7.81 -22.62
N GLY A 357 9.21 -8.21 -21.39
CA GLY A 357 9.84 -9.28 -20.62
C GLY A 357 9.57 -10.67 -21.14
N LEU A 358 10.46 -11.61 -20.80
CA LEU A 358 10.35 -13.03 -21.13
C LEU A 358 10.20 -13.86 -19.86
N TYR A 359 9.18 -14.70 -19.81
CA TYR A 359 8.80 -15.51 -18.64
C TYR A 359 8.72 -16.97 -18.99
N ARG A 360 8.96 -17.87 -18.01
CA ARG A 360 8.82 -19.31 -18.18
C ARG A 360 7.40 -19.66 -18.64
N THR A 361 7.30 -20.61 -19.54
CA THR A 361 5.99 -21.11 -20.04
C THR A 361 5.35 -22.11 -19.07
N SER A 362 6.16 -22.78 -18.24
CA SER A 362 5.72 -23.62 -17.12
C SER A 362 6.84 -23.73 -16.07
N ALA A 363 6.50 -24.24 -14.89
CA ALA A 363 7.47 -24.46 -13.80
C ALA A 363 8.59 -25.46 -14.16
N ASP A 364 8.30 -26.38 -15.07
CA ASP A 364 9.19 -27.51 -15.44
C ASP A 364 10.14 -27.21 -16.60
N THR A 365 10.15 -25.98 -17.13
CA THR A 365 10.98 -25.60 -18.27
C THR A 365 11.70 -24.28 -18.07
N ASP A 366 12.91 -24.17 -18.62
CA ASP A 366 13.63 -22.90 -18.73
C ASP A 366 13.28 -22.11 -20.00
N HIS A 367 12.41 -22.66 -20.86
CA HIS A 367 11.92 -21.96 -22.03
C HIS A 367 11.12 -20.72 -21.62
N LYS A 368 11.47 -19.58 -22.23
CA LYS A 368 10.88 -18.29 -21.89
C LYS A 368 10.26 -17.65 -23.12
N GLU A 369 9.06 -17.13 -22.97
CA GLU A 369 8.33 -16.37 -23.98
C GLU A 369 7.75 -15.10 -23.35
N GLN A 370 7.29 -14.17 -24.18
CA GLN A 370 6.46 -13.08 -23.71
C GLN A 370 5.17 -13.63 -23.09
N ILE A 371 4.61 -12.92 -22.11
CA ILE A 371 3.32 -13.33 -21.54
C ILE A 371 2.26 -13.41 -22.63
N PRO A 372 1.33 -14.38 -22.57
CA PRO A 372 0.29 -14.53 -23.56
C PRO A 372 -0.58 -13.28 -23.70
N ARG A 373 -0.98 -12.90 -24.91
CA ARG A 373 -1.79 -11.72 -25.18
C ARG A 373 -3.10 -11.69 -24.38
N PHE A 374 -3.71 -12.83 -24.12
CA PHE A 374 -4.93 -12.89 -23.31
C PHE A 374 -4.66 -12.49 -21.85
N TYR A 375 -3.49 -12.78 -21.30
CA TYR A 375 -3.13 -12.34 -19.95
C TYR A 375 -2.81 -10.84 -19.91
N SER A 376 -2.10 -10.31 -20.90
CA SER A 376 -1.90 -8.85 -21.00
C SER A 376 -3.21 -8.09 -21.18
N THR A 377 -4.17 -8.64 -21.94
CA THR A 377 -5.53 -8.11 -22.08
C THR A 377 -6.25 -8.06 -20.72
N GLN A 378 -6.21 -9.16 -19.96
CA GLN A 378 -6.80 -9.20 -18.62
C GLN A 378 -6.16 -8.15 -17.70
N MET A 379 -4.84 -8.02 -17.70
CA MET A 379 -4.15 -6.99 -16.91
C MET A 379 -4.60 -5.58 -17.31
N GLN A 380 -4.77 -5.31 -18.62
CA GLN A 380 -5.29 -4.02 -19.08
C GLN A 380 -6.72 -3.75 -18.60
N VAL A 381 -7.60 -4.75 -18.58
CA VAL A 381 -8.95 -4.61 -17.99
C VAL A 381 -8.85 -4.23 -16.50
N MET A 382 -8.00 -4.92 -15.74
CA MET A 382 -7.80 -4.65 -14.33
C MET A 382 -7.26 -3.23 -14.09
N ILE A 383 -6.20 -2.84 -14.80
CA ILE A 383 -5.57 -1.52 -14.70
C ILE A 383 -6.56 -0.39 -15.07
N ASN A 384 -7.25 -0.53 -16.21
CA ASN A 384 -8.19 0.52 -16.64
C ASN A 384 -9.36 0.69 -15.67
N THR A 385 -9.76 -0.39 -14.98
CA THR A 385 -10.77 -0.30 -13.92
C THR A 385 -10.30 0.58 -12.75
N LEU A 386 -9.02 0.57 -12.41
CA LEU A 386 -8.45 1.39 -11.33
C LEU A 386 -8.48 2.90 -11.64
N ASN A 387 -8.40 3.31 -12.91
CA ASN A 387 -8.48 4.72 -13.31
C ASN A 387 -9.73 5.44 -12.78
N ASP A 388 -10.85 4.71 -12.61
CA ASP A 388 -12.13 5.26 -12.20
C ASP A 388 -12.73 4.51 -10.99
N MET A 389 -11.91 3.72 -10.26
CA MET A 389 -12.38 3.01 -9.07
C MET A 389 -12.97 3.98 -8.05
N PRO A 390 -14.24 3.80 -7.63
CA PRO A 390 -14.88 4.73 -6.70
C PRO A 390 -14.40 4.50 -5.27
N LEU A 391 -14.38 5.54 -4.46
CA LEU A 391 -14.40 5.41 -2.99
C LEU A 391 -15.74 4.82 -2.54
N SER A 392 -15.77 4.17 -1.39
CA SER A 392 -17.01 3.61 -0.85
C SER A 392 -16.97 3.54 0.69
N ASP A 393 -18.10 3.84 1.33
CA ASP A 393 -18.28 3.67 2.78
C ASP A 393 -18.70 2.24 3.16
N ASN A 394 -18.89 1.36 2.17
CA ASN A 394 -19.20 -0.05 2.43
C ASN A 394 -18.02 -0.73 3.13
N LYS A 395 -18.33 -1.66 4.01
CA LYS A 395 -17.33 -2.47 4.72
C LYS A 395 -17.31 -3.89 4.17
N VAL A 396 -16.16 -4.53 4.24
CA VAL A 396 -16.04 -5.97 4.01
C VAL A 396 -17.02 -6.69 4.92
N ASN A 397 -17.71 -7.71 4.40
CA ASN A 397 -18.64 -8.49 5.21
C ASN A 397 -17.91 -9.21 6.37
N GLY A 398 -18.63 -9.54 7.42
CA GLY A 398 -18.11 -10.20 8.62
C GLY A 398 -18.19 -9.32 9.87
N THR A 399 -17.72 -9.82 10.98
CA THR A 399 -17.70 -9.09 12.24
C THR A 399 -16.67 -7.99 12.19
N GLN A 400 -17.10 -6.75 12.47
CA GLN A 400 -16.27 -5.56 12.45
C GLN A 400 -15.81 -5.17 13.86
N GLY A 401 -14.78 -4.34 13.92
CA GLY A 401 -14.34 -3.70 15.16
C GLY A 401 -13.30 -4.48 15.96
N ILE A 402 -12.60 -5.43 15.32
CA ILE A 402 -11.47 -6.14 15.94
C ILE A 402 -10.17 -5.60 15.33
N GLY A 403 -9.33 -5.00 16.18
CA GLY A 403 -8.03 -4.44 15.81
C GLY A 403 -6.88 -5.35 16.27
N VAL A 404 -5.81 -5.39 15.49
CA VAL A 404 -4.51 -6.02 15.84
C VAL A 404 -3.47 -4.93 15.92
N LEU A 405 -2.87 -4.76 17.11
CA LEU A 405 -1.86 -3.73 17.35
C LEU A 405 -0.52 -4.13 16.70
N MET A 406 0.13 -3.15 16.11
CA MET A 406 1.51 -3.25 15.61
C MET A 406 2.27 -1.94 15.86
N ALA A 407 3.59 -1.99 15.80
CA ALA A 407 4.47 -0.85 15.99
C ALA A 407 5.75 -1.01 15.15
N ASN A 408 6.43 0.10 14.82
CA ASN A 408 7.71 0.06 14.10
C ASN A 408 8.75 -0.85 14.77
N SER A 409 8.70 -0.98 16.08
CA SER A 409 9.59 -1.87 16.84
C SER A 409 9.39 -3.37 16.58
N LEU A 410 8.35 -3.75 15.82
CA LEU A 410 8.17 -5.12 15.29
C LEU A 410 9.41 -5.60 14.52
N MET A 411 10.17 -4.67 13.93
CA MET A 411 11.40 -4.96 13.20
C MET A 411 12.66 -5.02 14.13
N PHE A 412 12.58 -4.56 15.39
CA PHE A 412 13.77 -4.31 16.20
C PHE A 412 14.39 -5.56 16.81
N GLN A 413 13.63 -6.61 17.03
CA GLN A 413 14.09 -7.82 17.72
C GLN A 413 14.18 -9.07 16.81
N ARG A 414 14.06 -8.90 15.49
CA ARG A 414 14.02 -10.00 14.52
C ARG A 414 15.38 -10.62 14.18
N TYR A 415 16.47 -9.85 14.28
CA TYR A 415 17.81 -10.32 13.92
C TYR A 415 18.90 -9.45 14.58
N PRO A 416 20.00 -10.05 15.05
CA PRO A 416 20.23 -11.49 15.19
C PRO A 416 19.33 -12.14 16.25
N THR A 417 19.22 -13.46 16.19
CA THR A 417 18.47 -14.25 17.19
C THR A 417 19.24 -14.36 18.49
N HIS A 418 18.54 -14.35 19.62
CA HIS A 418 19.10 -14.52 20.95
C HIS A 418 18.41 -15.67 21.68
N GLU A 419 19.11 -16.31 22.62
CA GLU A 419 18.53 -17.33 23.48
C GLU A 419 17.31 -16.77 24.23
N GLY A 420 16.27 -17.54 24.33
CA GLY A 420 14.99 -17.13 24.95
C GLY A 420 14.05 -16.34 24.02
N TYR A 421 14.43 -16.09 22.78
CA TYR A 421 13.54 -15.47 21.78
C TYR A 421 13.45 -16.30 20.51
N ASP A 422 12.22 -16.67 20.17
CA ASP A 422 11.90 -17.36 18.94
C ASP A 422 10.53 -16.86 18.38
N ASP A 423 10.53 -16.45 17.12
CA ASP A 423 9.33 -15.98 16.42
C ASP A 423 9.39 -16.40 14.94
N PRO A 424 9.20 -17.71 14.65
CA PRO A 424 9.30 -18.23 13.30
C PRO A 424 8.24 -17.61 12.40
N GLN A 425 8.68 -17.11 11.22
CA GLN A 425 7.80 -16.51 10.21
C GLN A 425 6.80 -15.47 10.79
N LEU A 426 7.26 -14.63 11.73
CA LEU A 426 6.44 -13.59 12.38
C LEU A 426 5.18 -14.16 13.07
N SER A 427 5.28 -15.37 13.63
CA SER A 427 4.13 -16.09 14.21
C SER A 427 3.48 -15.36 15.39
N ASN A 428 4.19 -14.48 16.11
CA ASN A 428 3.57 -13.68 17.17
C ASN A 428 2.62 -12.59 16.62
N PHE A 429 2.86 -12.09 15.41
CA PHE A 429 1.91 -11.21 14.72
C PHE A 429 0.77 -12.01 14.08
N TYR A 430 1.11 -13.01 13.27
CA TYR A 430 0.12 -13.84 12.59
C TYR A 430 -0.76 -14.63 13.56
N GLY A 431 -0.27 -15.00 14.73
CA GLY A 431 -1.05 -15.66 15.77
C GLY A 431 -2.20 -14.83 16.33
N GLN A 432 -2.10 -13.49 16.26
CA GLN A 432 -3.21 -12.61 16.62
C GLN A 432 -4.22 -12.45 15.46
N ALA A 433 -3.76 -12.45 14.20
CA ALA A 433 -4.56 -12.09 13.04
C ALA A 433 -5.17 -13.29 12.28
N LEU A 434 -4.37 -14.33 11.96
CA LEU A 434 -4.80 -15.42 11.10
C LEU A 434 -5.95 -16.26 11.67
N PRO A 435 -6.03 -16.55 12.99
CA PRO A 435 -7.17 -17.24 13.56
C PRO A 435 -8.53 -16.60 13.24
N LEU A 436 -8.54 -15.28 13.13
CA LEU A 436 -9.74 -14.50 12.80
C LEU A 436 -9.95 -14.41 11.28
N LEU A 437 -8.90 -14.07 10.53
CA LEU A 437 -8.99 -13.95 9.06
C LEU A 437 -9.45 -15.27 8.43
N LYS A 438 -8.87 -16.40 8.82
CA LYS A 438 -9.26 -17.73 8.31
C LYS A 438 -10.69 -18.14 8.65
N ARG A 439 -11.35 -17.41 9.54
CA ARG A 439 -12.77 -17.56 9.88
C ARG A 439 -13.66 -16.44 9.30
N GLY A 440 -13.14 -15.68 8.33
CA GLY A 440 -13.89 -14.62 7.63
C GLY A 440 -14.19 -13.39 8.49
N ILE A 441 -13.33 -13.10 9.46
CA ILE A 441 -13.40 -11.90 10.29
C ILE A 441 -12.32 -10.92 9.80
N PRO A 442 -12.69 -9.80 9.17
CA PRO A 442 -11.75 -8.81 8.68
C PRO A 442 -11.17 -8.02 9.85
N VAL A 443 -9.95 -8.35 10.27
CA VAL A 443 -9.24 -7.58 11.31
C VAL A 443 -8.68 -6.29 10.72
N LYS A 444 -8.64 -5.23 11.53
CA LYS A 444 -8.01 -3.96 11.22
C LYS A 444 -6.66 -3.87 11.94
N THR A 445 -5.59 -3.59 11.24
CA THR A 445 -4.31 -3.26 11.90
C THR A 445 -4.38 -1.89 12.57
N VAL A 446 -3.69 -1.74 13.69
CA VAL A 446 -3.66 -0.50 14.48
C VAL A 446 -2.21 -0.18 14.80
N HIS A 447 -1.72 0.98 14.37
CA HIS A 447 -0.35 1.41 14.63
C HIS A 447 -0.24 2.16 15.96
N LEU A 448 0.68 1.71 16.83
CA LEU A 448 0.91 2.31 18.13
C LEU A 448 1.43 3.75 18.02
N GLU A 449 2.21 4.05 16.98
CA GLU A 449 2.71 5.39 16.64
C GLU A 449 1.56 6.40 16.41
N ASN A 450 0.41 5.91 15.98
CA ASN A 450 -0.78 6.72 15.73
C ASN A 450 -1.74 6.78 16.94
N ALA A 451 -1.36 6.27 18.12
CA ALA A 451 -2.24 6.16 19.29
C ALA A 451 -2.80 7.51 19.78
N SER A 452 -2.11 8.62 19.53
CA SER A 452 -2.56 9.98 19.88
C SER A 452 -3.72 10.50 19.03
N TYR A 453 -3.92 9.95 17.82
CA TYR A 453 -4.99 10.38 16.94
C TYR A 453 -6.31 9.68 17.29
N SER A 454 -7.39 10.43 17.47
CA SER A 454 -8.70 9.84 17.78
C SER A 454 -9.20 8.89 16.69
N LYS A 455 -8.90 9.18 15.43
CA LYS A 455 -9.27 8.36 14.27
C LYS A 455 -8.66 6.95 14.31
N THR A 456 -7.53 6.76 14.98
CA THR A 456 -6.91 5.44 15.17
C THR A 456 -7.87 4.46 15.85
N TRP A 457 -8.67 4.96 16.78
CA TRP A 457 -9.58 4.18 17.61
C TRP A 457 -11.00 4.10 17.06
N GLU A 458 -11.30 4.83 15.99
CA GLU A 458 -12.59 4.74 15.32
C GLU A 458 -12.83 3.31 14.82
N ASP A 459 -14.04 2.82 15.04
CA ASP A 459 -14.45 1.46 14.66
C ASP A 459 -13.71 0.31 15.37
N ILE A 460 -12.84 0.56 16.35
CA ILE A 460 -12.20 -0.49 17.15
C ILE A 460 -12.97 -0.68 18.45
N ASN A 461 -13.45 -1.90 18.69
CA ASN A 461 -14.14 -2.29 19.93
C ASN A 461 -13.29 -3.25 20.78
N ILE A 462 -12.55 -4.15 20.11
CA ILE A 462 -11.63 -5.12 20.70
C ILE A 462 -10.26 -4.90 20.08
N LEU A 463 -9.25 -4.61 20.89
CA LEU A 463 -7.86 -4.49 20.49
C LEU A 463 -7.08 -5.73 20.94
N LEU A 464 -6.47 -6.41 20.00
CA LEU A 464 -5.56 -7.54 20.22
C LEU A 464 -4.14 -6.99 20.25
N MET A 465 -3.40 -7.25 21.32
CA MET A 465 -2.11 -6.64 21.58
C MET A 465 -1.13 -7.63 22.18
N SER A 466 0.14 -7.53 21.79
CA SER A 466 1.25 -8.31 22.37
C SER A 466 2.53 -7.51 22.37
N TYR A 467 3.34 -7.71 23.41
CA TYR A 467 4.74 -7.26 23.46
C TYR A 467 5.74 -8.41 23.31
N SER A 468 5.30 -9.58 22.84
CA SER A 468 6.20 -10.71 22.58
C SER A 468 7.14 -10.47 21.39
N ASN A 469 6.77 -9.62 20.43
CA ASN A 469 7.56 -9.36 19.20
C ASN A 469 7.83 -7.89 18.91
N MET A 470 7.38 -6.99 19.74
CA MET A 470 7.60 -5.55 19.63
C MET A 470 7.63 -4.92 21.02
N LYS A 471 8.20 -3.72 21.15
CA LYS A 471 8.16 -2.95 22.40
C LYS A 471 7.72 -1.51 22.09
N PRO A 472 7.00 -0.83 22.99
CA PRO A 472 6.53 0.53 22.75
C PRO A 472 7.70 1.53 22.74
N ALA A 473 7.72 2.41 21.72
CA ALA A 473 8.79 3.39 21.58
C ALA A 473 8.76 4.48 22.67
N ASP A 474 7.57 4.78 23.21
CA ASP A 474 7.38 5.85 24.18
C ASP A 474 6.31 5.50 25.22
N GLU A 475 6.33 6.25 26.34
CA GLU A 475 5.36 6.13 27.44
C GLU A 475 3.98 6.67 27.07
N ALA A 476 3.92 7.68 26.20
CA ALA A 476 2.67 8.40 25.91
C ALA A 476 1.66 7.47 25.20
N SER A 477 2.16 6.54 24.38
CA SER A 477 1.34 5.54 23.71
C SER A 477 0.50 4.70 24.68
N HIS A 478 1.06 4.31 25.83
CA HIS A 478 0.33 3.59 26.89
C HIS A 478 -0.80 4.43 27.49
N THR A 479 -0.58 5.74 27.67
CA THR A 479 -1.62 6.65 28.15
C THR A 479 -2.81 6.68 27.20
N HIS A 480 -2.57 6.70 25.89
CA HIS A 480 -3.63 6.68 24.89
C HIS A 480 -4.41 5.35 24.88
N VAL A 481 -3.71 4.22 24.93
CA VAL A 481 -4.33 2.89 25.03
C VAL A 481 -5.17 2.77 26.30
N ALA A 482 -4.60 3.16 27.48
CA ALA A 482 -5.31 3.09 28.76
C ALA A 482 -6.56 3.98 28.77
N ASN A 483 -6.48 5.17 28.21
CA ASN A 483 -7.63 6.08 28.11
C ASN A 483 -8.72 5.52 27.17
N TRP A 484 -8.35 4.88 26.07
CA TRP A 484 -9.29 4.22 25.17
C TRP A 484 -10.02 3.07 25.89
N VAL A 485 -9.30 2.22 26.64
CA VAL A 485 -9.90 1.14 27.44
C VAL A 485 -10.86 1.74 28.49
N LYS A 486 -10.42 2.75 29.29
CA LYS A 486 -11.25 3.36 30.32
C LYS A 486 -12.55 3.97 29.78
N LYS A 487 -12.57 4.39 28.51
CA LYS A 487 -13.77 4.90 27.81
C LYS A 487 -14.71 3.82 27.30
N GLY A 488 -14.33 2.54 27.32
CA GLY A 488 -15.19 1.42 26.94
C GLY A 488 -14.57 0.43 25.94
N GLY A 489 -13.32 0.63 25.53
CA GLY A 489 -12.56 -0.32 24.71
C GLY A 489 -12.27 -1.62 25.44
N ILE A 490 -12.13 -2.71 24.71
CA ILE A 490 -11.73 -4.01 25.24
C ILE A 490 -10.33 -4.32 24.77
N LEU A 491 -9.39 -4.48 25.69
CA LEU A 491 -8.02 -4.90 25.39
C LEU A 491 -7.87 -6.41 25.66
N VAL A 492 -7.40 -7.15 24.70
CA VAL A 492 -6.93 -8.53 24.86
C VAL A 492 -5.41 -8.51 24.75
N TYR A 493 -4.74 -8.55 25.87
CA TYR A 493 -3.29 -8.65 25.94
C TYR A 493 -2.84 -10.09 25.95
N THR A 494 -1.95 -10.46 25.02
CA THR A 494 -1.41 -11.82 24.89
C THR A 494 0.10 -11.75 24.95
N GLY A 495 0.73 -12.37 25.94
CA GLY A 495 2.20 -12.35 26.12
C GLY A 495 2.62 -13.00 27.43
N ARG A 496 3.73 -13.71 27.39
CA ARG A 496 4.42 -14.24 28.59
C ARG A 496 5.23 -13.15 29.27
N ASP A 497 5.75 -12.19 28.48
CA ASP A 497 6.63 -11.12 28.91
C ASP A 497 7.96 -11.61 29.52
N ASP A 498 8.47 -12.74 28.99
CA ASP A 498 9.68 -13.41 29.48
C ASP A 498 10.82 -13.47 28.43
N ASP A 499 10.63 -12.84 27.26
CA ASP A 499 11.69 -12.75 26.25
C ASP A 499 12.81 -11.77 26.65
N PRO A 500 14.06 -11.97 26.15
CA PRO A 500 15.22 -11.18 26.58
C PRO A 500 15.15 -9.70 26.22
N PHE A 501 14.23 -9.28 25.36
CA PHE A 501 14.03 -7.87 25.01
C PHE A 501 13.16 -7.11 26.00
N GLN A 502 12.51 -7.78 26.98
CA GLN A 502 11.74 -7.10 28.02
C GLN A 502 12.63 -6.25 28.92
N SER A 503 13.86 -6.69 29.16
CA SER A 503 14.85 -6.05 30.06
C SER A 503 15.79 -5.07 29.38
N VAL A 504 15.60 -4.76 28.09
CA VAL A 504 16.38 -3.73 27.37
C VAL A 504 16.28 -2.39 28.10
N GLN A 505 17.41 -1.68 28.27
CA GLN A 505 17.45 -0.38 28.95
C GLN A 505 16.72 0.69 28.13
N GLU A 506 15.47 0.89 28.44
CA GLU A 506 14.56 1.80 27.75
C GLU A 506 13.69 2.59 28.77
N TRP A 507 12.78 3.40 28.27
CA TRP A 507 11.98 4.32 29.08
C TRP A 507 11.19 3.63 30.22
N TRP A 508 10.88 2.34 30.11
CA TRP A 508 10.10 1.61 31.13
C TRP A 508 10.95 1.14 32.32
N ASN A 509 12.28 1.06 32.19
CA ASN A 509 13.19 0.60 33.25
C ASN A 509 14.39 1.53 33.47
N THR A 510 14.29 2.79 33.03
CA THR A 510 15.30 3.83 33.24
C THR A 510 14.68 5.09 33.86
N ASN A 511 15.51 6.06 34.25
CA ASN A 511 15.06 7.35 34.76
C ASN A 511 14.11 7.26 35.97
N GLY A 512 14.36 6.32 36.87
CA GLY A 512 13.58 6.13 38.10
C GLY A 512 12.38 5.18 37.93
N LYS A 513 12.25 4.53 36.80
CA LYS A 513 11.32 3.41 36.57
C LYS A 513 12.07 2.09 36.64
N ASP A 514 11.39 1.05 37.09
CA ASP A 514 11.95 -0.27 37.35
C ASP A 514 11.03 -1.43 36.91
N PHE A 515 10.20 -1.18 35.87
CA PHE A 515 9.32 -2.21 35.35
C PHE A 515 10.14 -3.32 34.69
N GLU A 516 9.83 -4.58 34.98
CA GLU A 516 10.47 -5.75 34.37
C GLU A 516 10.09 -5.90 32.89
N ALA A 517 8.86 -5.48 32.55
CA ALA A 517 8.36 -5.48 31.17
C ALA A 517 7.55 -4.22 30.89
N PRO A 518 7.51 -3.72 29.64
CA PRO A 518 6.72 -2.53 29.30
C PRO A 518 5.20 -2.73 29.53
N SER A 519 4.69 -3.96 29.47
CA SER A 519 3.30 -4.27 29.78
C SER A 519 2.89 -3.93 31.22
N GLU A 520 3.80 -4.02 32.18
CA GLU A 520 3.54 -3.70 33.59
C GLU A 520 3.17 -2.24 33.77
N HIS A 521 3.87 -1.32 33.08
CA HIS A 521 3.49 0.08 33.07
C HIS A 521 2.09 0.30 32.49
N LEU A 522 1.73 -0.40 31.41
CA LEU A 522 0.38 -0.31 30.86
C LEU A 522 -0.66 -0.83 31.86
N PHE A 523 -0.41 -1.96 32.50
CA PHE A 523 -1.32 -2.53 33.49
C PHE A 523 -1.48 -1.63 34.72
N GLN A 524 -0.41 -1.00 35.18
CA GLN A 524 -0.46 0.00 36.24
C GLN A 524 -1.36 1.18 35.85
N LEU A 525 -1.20 1.73 34.64
CA LEU A 525 -2.08 2.81 34.13
C LEU A 525 -3.54 2.38 34.02
N LEU A 526 -3.80 1.10 33.79
CA LEU A 526 -5.14 0.51 33.74
C LEU A 526 -5.72 0.23 35.15
N GLY A 527 -4.92 0.38 36.22
CA GLY A 527 -5.30 0.10 37.59
C GLY A 527 -5.40 -1.39 37.88
N ILE A 528 -4.58 -2.19 37.25
CA ILE A 528 -4.43 -3.62 37.52
C ILE A 528 -3.20 -3.79 38.40
N ASP A 529 -3.37 -4.45 39.55
CA ASP A 529 -2.30 -4.64 40.53
C ASP A 529 -1.45 -5.88 40.22
N PRO A 530 -0.14 -5.85 40.54
CA PRO A 530 0.71 -7.05 40.43
C PRO A 530 0.17 -8.19 41.32
N PRO A 531 0.42 -9.44 40.93
CA PRO A 531 1.37 -9.92 39.94
C PRO A 531 0.85 -10.05 38.49
N TYR A 532 -0.13 -9.24 38.06
CA TYR A 532 -0.65 -9.17 36.66
C TYR A 532 -1.03 -10.55 36.09
N LEU A 533 -1.84 -11.29 36.79
CA LEU A 533 -2.21 -12.68 36.46
C LEU A 533 -3.09 -12.75 35.19
N ALA A 534 -3.11 -13.92 34.56
CA ALA A 534 -4.11 -14.20 33.53
C ALA A 534 -5.53 -14.07 34.08
N GLY A 535 -6.43 -13.44 33.30
CA GLY A 535 -7.80 -13.21 33.74
C GLY A 535 -8.46 -12.02 33.06
N GLU A 536 -9.69 -11.72 33.49
CA GLU A 536 -10.46 -10.56 33.02
C GLU A 536 -10.59 -9.50 34.11
N TYR A 537 -10.28 -8.25 33.73
CA TYR A 537 -10.29 -7.10 34.63
C TYR A 537 -11.24 -6.02 34.09
N LYS A 538 -12.10 -5.48 34.98
CA LYS A 538 -12.94 -4.31 34.65
C LYS A 538 -12.12 -3.05 34.82
N VAL A 539 -12.03 -2.22 33.78
CA VAL A 539 -11.25 -0.98 33.78
C VAL A 539 -12.12 0.18 33.31
N GLY A 540 -12.57 1.02 34.20
CA GLY A 540 -13.50 2.10 33.88
C GLY A 540 -14.80 1.55 33.25
N LYS A 541 -15.09 1.97 32.01
CA LYS A 541 -16.20 1.43 31.21
C LYS A 541 -15.82 0.23 30.36
N GLY A 542 -14.51 -0.03 30.20
CA GLY A 542 -13.97 -1.11 29.36
C GLY A 542 -13.54 -2.33 30.14
N ARG A 543 -12.76 -3.16 29.48
CA ARG A 543 -12.27 -4.44 30.01
C ARG A 543 -10.88 -4.76 29.48
N VAL A 544 -10.10 -5.46 30.29
CA VAL A 544 -8.82 -6.05 29.89
C VAL A 544 -8.89 -7.55 30.10
N SER A 545 -8.51 -8.35 29.12
CA SER A 545 -8.26 -9.77 29.24
C SER A 545 -6.77 -10.02 29.07
N ILE A 546 -6.12 -10.64 30.08
CA ILE A 546 -4.70 -10.99 30.05
C ILE A 546 -4.58 -12.49 29.80
N ILE A 547 -3.84 -12.87 28.74
CA ILE A 547 -3.49 -14.23 28.37
C ILE A 547 -1.97 -14.39 28.48
N ARG A 548 -1.50 -15.25 29.39
CA ARG A 548 -0.08 -15.52 29.60
C ARG A 548 0.41 -16.64 28.68
N LYS A 549 0.23 -16.42 27.37
CA LYS A 549 0.75 -17.20 26.25
C LYS A 549 1.28 -16.24 25.21
N ASP A 550 2.26 -16.65 24.42
CA ASP A 550 2.67 -15.88 23.26
C ASP A 550 1.72 -16.15 22.09
N PRO A 551 1.41 -15.16 21.25
CA PRO A 551 0.49 -15.35 20.12
C PRO A 551 0.92 -16.47 19.15
N LYS A 552 2.22 -16.72 18.97
CA LYS A 552 2.74 -17.82 18.15
C LYS A 552 2.17 -19.19 18.54
N GLU A 553 1.83 -19.38 19.83
CA GLU A 553 1.27 -20.63 20.32
C GLU A 553 -0.10 -20.98 19.73
N PHE A 554 -0.81 -19.97 19.18
CA PHE A 554 -2.12 -20.19 18.55
C PHE A 554 -2.01 -20.72 17.11
N VAL A 555 -0.86 -20.62 16.46
CA VAL A 555 -0.71 -20.95 15.03
C VAL A 555 0.31 -22.05 14.75
N LEU A 556 1.29 -22.26 15.65
CA LEU A 556 2.35 -23.27 15.48
C LEU A 556 1.86 -24.70 15.65
N GLU A 557 0.73 -24.92 16.32
CA GLU A 557 0.12 -26.24 16.50
C GLU A 557 -1.36 -26.21 16.11
N LYS A 558 -1.85 -27.35 15.65
CA LYS A 558 -3.24 -27.51 15.22
C LYS A 558 -4.23 -27.29 16.35
N GLY A 559 -5.27 -26.48 16.13
CA GLY A 559 -6.40 -26.24 17.02
C GLY A 559 -6.09 -25.46 18.29
N LYS A 560 -4.89 -24.92 18.45
CA LYS A 560 -4.51 -24.14 19.65
C LYS A 560 -5.16 -22.75 19.74
N ASP A 561 -5.78 -22.29 18.68
CA ASP A 561 -6.48 -21.00 18.62
C ASP A 561 -7.95 -21.06 19.09
N GLU A 562 -8.49 -22.22 19.34
CA GLU A 562 -9.92 -22.37 19.69
C GLU A 562 -10.33 -21.60 20.95
N GLU A 563 -9.51 -21.65 22.01
CA GLU A 563 -9.80 -20.92 23.25
C GLU A 563 -9.72 -19.40 23.04
N TYR A 564 -8.77 -18.95 22.21
CA TYR A 564 -8.62 -17.56 21.83
C TYR A 564 -9.86 -17.04 21.07
N ILE A 565 -10.34 -17.80 20.10
CA ILE A 565 -11.59 -17.47 19.37
C ILE A 565 -12.81 -17.48 20.30
N LYS A 566 -12.91 -18.45 21.22
CA LYS A 566 -14.00 -18.50 22.22
C LYS A 566 -13.99 -17.26 23.13
N LEU A 567 -12.81 -16.82 23.58
CA LEU A 567 -12.67 -15.60 24.39
C LEU A 567 -13.16 -14.39 23.62
N ILE A 568 -12.68 -14.18 22.39
CA ILE A 568 -13.09 -13.04 21.55
C ILE A 568 -14.60 -13.06 21.32
N ASN A 569 -15.17 -14.23 21.03
CA ASN A 569 -16.62 -14.39 20.88
C ASN A 569 -17.38 -14.00 22.17
N ASN A 570 -16.90 -14.42 23.33
CA ASN A 570 -17.51 -14.09 24.62
C ASN A 570 -17.45 -12.59 24.92
N LEU A 571 -16.31 -11.94 24.63
CA LEU A 571 -16.15 -10.49 24.78
C LEU A 571 -17.08 -9.72 23.84
N HIS A 572 -17.18 -10.14 22.59
CA HIS A 572 -18.09 -9.54 21.61
C HIS A 572 -19.56 -9.72 21.99
N LYS A 573 -19.95 -10.92 22.41
CA LYS A 573 -21.33 -11.25 22.78
C LYS A 573 -21.74 -10.62 24.11
N ASN A 574 -20.96 -10.84 25.17
CA ASN A 574 -21.39 -10.60 26.54
C ASN A 574 -20.93 -9.22 27.10
N THR A 575 -19.81 -8.70 26.58
CA THR A 575 -19.28 -7.39 27.03
C THR A 575 -19.75 -6.28 26.11
N LEU A 576 -19.66 -6.45 24.79
CA LEU A 576 -20.15 -5.46 23.82
C LEU A 576 -21.66 -5.56 23.56
N ASN A 577 -22.32 -6.64 23.96
CA ASN A 577 -23.73 -6.94 23.67
C ASN A 577 -24.05 -6.92 22.15
N LYS A 578 -23.09 -7.34 21.31
CA LYS A 578 -23.22 -7.36 19.84
C LYS A 578 -23.57 -8.73 19.26
N GLY A 579 -23.90 -9.72 20.12
CA GLY A 579 -24.15 -11.11 19.69
C GLY A 579 -22.87 -11.90 19.45
N ASN A 580 -22.99 -13.11 18.92
CA ASN A 580 -21.83 -13.91 18.54
C ASN A 580 -21.08 -13.30 17.37
N ILE A 581 -19.77 -13.53 17.30
CA ILE A 581 -19.00 -13.23 16.08
C ILE A 581 -19.55 -14.07 14.91
N VAL A 582 -19.57 -13.48 13.71
CA VAL A 582 -20.08 -14.14 12.51
C VAL A 582 -18.91 -14.78 11.78
N LEU A 583 -18.91 -16.12 11.78
CA LEU A 583 -17.91 -16.91 11.05
C LEU A 583 -18.34 -17.09 9.60
N LYS A 584 -17.43 -16.93 8.67
CA LYS A 584 -17.63 -17.10 7.22
C LYS A 584 -16.39 -17.70 6.57
N ASN A 585 -16.55 -18.26 5.41
CA ASN A 585 -15.43 -18.76 4.61
C ASN A 585 -15.00 -17.77 3.51
N HIS A 586 -15.50 -16.52 3.53
CA HIS A 586 -15.24 -15.57 2.45
C HIS A 586 -15.24 -14.12 2.92
N PHE A 587 -14.54 -13.28 2.17
CA PHE A 587 -14.68 -11.83 2.18
C PHE A 587 -15.40 -11.35 0.92
N VAL A 588 -16.36 -10.45 1.10
CA VAL A 588 -17.10 -9.80 0.02
C VAL A 588 -17.21 -8.32 0.31
N LEU A 589 -16.91 -7.51 -0.69
CA LEU A 589 -17.14 -6.08 -0.66
C LEU A 589 -17.86 -5.64 -1.94
N GLN A 590 -18.89 -4.84 -1.78
CA GLN A 590 -19.52 -4.11 -2.86
C GLN A 590 -18.90 -2.71 -2.93
N ARG A 591 -18.34 -2.35 -4.10
CA ARG A 591 -17.71 -1.05 -4.32
C ARG A 591 -18.24 -0.44 -5.63
N GLY A 592 -19.19 0.50 -5.54
CA GLY A 592 -19.95 0.97 -6.71
C GLY A 592 -20.68 -0.18 -7.41
N ALA A 593 -20.42 -0.38 -8.69
CA ALA A 593 -20.94 -1.51 -9.46
C ALA A 593 -20.09 -2.79 -9.32
N TYR A 594 -18.99 -2.76 -8.60
CA TYR A 594 -18.10 -3.91 -8.48
C TYR A 594 -18.44 -4.78 -7.28
N ASP A 595 -18.38 -6.10 -7.48
CA ASP A 595 -18.35 -7.13 -6.44
C ASP A 595 -16.95 -7.73 -6.37
N ILE A 596 -16.32 -7.62 -5.20
CA ILE A 596 -14.96 -8.03 -4.90
C ILE A 596 -15.05 -9.18 -3.91
N VAL A 597 -14.56 -10.37 -4.31
CA VAL A 597 -14.76 -11.61 -3.55
C VAL A 597 -13.45 -12.36 -3.38
N SER A 598 -13.20 -12.85 -2.16
CA SER A 598 -12.18 -13.87 -1.89
C SER A 598 -12.78 -14.98 -1.02
N VAL A 599 -12.66 -16.21 -1.44
CA VAL A 599 -13.07 -17.39 -0.66
C VAL A 599 -11.83 -18.03 -0.04
N LEU A 600 -11.84 -18.12 1.27
CA LEU A 600 -10.70 -18.55 2.07
C LEU A 600 -10.52 -20.09 1.95
N ASP A 601 -9.30 -20.53 1.77
CA ASP A 601 -8.94 -21.91 1.99
C ASP A 601 -8.69 -22.17 3.50
N GLU A 602 -8.49 -23.40 3.89
CA GLU A 602 -8.23 -23.79 5.30
C GLU A 602 -9.33 -23.34 6.28
N ASN A 603 -10.54 -23.08 5.78
CA ASN A 603 -11.74 -22.83 6.59
C ASN A 603 -12.51 -24.13 6.79
N SER A 604 -13.24 -24.25 7.90
CA SER A 604 -14.10 -25.42 8.17
C SER A 604 -15.27 -25.56 7.18
N ASP A 605 -15.76 -24.44 6.64
CA ASP A 605 -16.72 -24.42 5.54
C ASP A 605 -15.97 -24.36 4.20
N THR A 606 -16.02 -25.45 3.45
CA THR A 606 -15.38 -25.60 2.14
C THR A 606 -16.34 -25.36 0.96
N SER A 607 -17.54 -24.88 1.21
CA SER A 607 -18.51 -24.58 0.15
C SER A 607 -18.08 -23.39 -0.71
N PRO A 608 -18.36 -23.41 -2.03
CA PRO A 608 -18.11 -22.25 -2.86
C PRO A 608 -19.09 -21.11 -2.50
N PHE A 609 -18.62 -19.87 -2.66
CA PHE A 609 -19.48 -18.70 -2.59
C PHE A 609 -20.10 -18.45 -3.97
N ILE A 610 -21.42 -18.27 -4.02
CA ILE A 610 -22.16 -18.03 -5.27
C ILE A 610 -22.71 -16.62 -5.29
N LEU A 611 -22.28 -15.83 -6.27
CA LEU A 611 -22.84 -14.51 -6.56
C LEU A 611 -23.77 -14.60 -7.75
N LYS A 612 -24.99 -14.05 -7.63
CA LYS A 612 -26.01 -14.00 -8.69
C LYS A 612 -26.24 -12.57 -9.15
N GLY A 613 -26.53 -12.41 -10.44
CA GLY A 613 -26.82 -11.12 -11.08
C GLY A 613 -26.41 -11.12 -12.55
N THR A 614 -26.56 -9.99 -13.22
CA THR A 614 -26.00 -9.79 -14.57
C THR A 614 -24.54 -9.30 -14.42
N LEU A 615 -23.58 -10.25 -14.43
CA LEU A 615 -22.21 -10.04 -14.02
C LEU A 615 -21.25 -10.08 -15.21
N ILE A 616 -20.28 -9.18 -15.27
CA ILE A 616 -19.13 -9.27 -16.18
C ILE A 616 -17.93 -9.74 -15.35
N ASP A 617 -17.27 -10.85 -15.75
CA ASP A 617 -16.08 -11.35 -15.09
C ASP A 617 -14.83 -10.62 -15.60
N LEU A 618 -14.20 -9.81 -14.73
CA LEU A 618 -13.02 -9.03 -15.10
C LEU A 618 -11.71 -9.81 -15.00
N PHE A 619 -11.74 -11.01 -14.45
CA PHE A 619 -10.60 -11.94 -14.48
C PHE A 619 -10.61 -12.87 -15.70
N ASP A 620 -11.64 -12.76 -16.54
CA ASP A 620 -11.68 -13.44 -17.81
C ASP A 620 -11.33 -12.45 -18.94
N PRO A 621 -10.33 -12.74 -19.80
CA PRO A 621 -9.91 -11.84 -20.88
C PRO A 621 -11.01 -11.62 -21.95
N GLU A 622 -12.04 -12.46 -22.01
CA GLU A 622 -13.19 -12.29 -22.91
C GLU A 622 -14.34 -11.49 -22.27
N ILE A 623 -14.18 -11.12 -20.99
CA ILE A 623 -15.19 -10.36 -20.21
C ILE A 623 -16.63 -10.85 -20.45
N PRO A 624 -16.93 -12.13 -20.20
CA PRO A 624 -18.24 -12.72 -20.48
C PRO A 624 -19.29 -12.15 -19.53
N VAL A 625 -20.55 -12.11 -20.02
CA VAL A 625 -21.72 -11.79 -19.18
C VAL A 625 -22.27 -13.10 -18.60
N LEU A 626 -22.32 -13.17 -17.27
CA LEU A 626 -22.75 -14.34 -16.51
C LEU A 626 -24.02 -14.02 -15.71
N ASN A 627 -24.88 -15.04 -15.48
CA ASN A 627 -26.02 -14.92 -14.55
C ASN A 627 -25.63 -15.23 -13.09
N GLU A 628 -24.56 -15.98 -12.93
CA GLU A 628 -23.98 -16.31 -11.63
C GLU A 628 -22.47 -16.60 -11.76
N LYS A 629 -21.74 -16.37 -10.69
CA LYS A 629 -20.33 -16.76 -10.53
C LYS A 629 -20.17 -17.59 -9.26
N SER A 630 -19.60 -18.78 -9.41
CA SER A 630 -19.19 -19.65 -8.30
C SER A 630 -17.71 -19.45 -8.04
N VAL A 631 -17.33 -19.07 -6.80
CA VAL A 631 -15.95 -18.85 -6.35
C VAL A 631 -15.61 -19.93 -5.32
N LYS A 632 -14.64 -20.78 -5.61
CA LYS A 632 -14.23 -21.90 -4.77
C LYS A 632 -13.23 -21.46 -3.68
N PRO A 633 -13.02 -22.24 -2.60
CA PRO A 633 -11.98 -21.99 -1.63
C PRO A 633 -10.59 -21.77 -2.27
N GLY A 634 -9.88 -20.74 -1.82
CA GLY A 634 -8.58 -20.33 -2.36
C GLY A 634 -8.67 -19.53 -3.68
N GLN A 635 -9.87 -19.20 -4.16
CA GLN A 635 -10.08 -18.41 -5.37
C GLN A 635 -10.63 -17.01 -5.06
N GLN A 636 -10.37 -16.09 -5.99
CA GLN A 636 -10.86 -14.72 -5.97
C GLN A 636 -11.75 -14.44 -7.19
N ALA A 637 -12.61 -13.41 -7.09
CA ALA A 637 -13.37 -12.88 -8.20
C ALA A 637 -13.44 -11.36 -8.13
N PHE A 638 -13.39 -10.76 -9.30
CA PHE A 638 -13.59 -9.33 -9.52
C PHE A 638 -14.62 -9.15 -10.61
N LEU A 639 -15.80 -8.70 -10.24
CA LEU A 639 -17.00 -8.71 -11.09
C LEU A 639 -17.59 -7.32 -11.22
N PHE A 640 -18.00 -6.93 -12.43
CA PHE A 640 -18.82 -5.76 -12.65
C PHE A 640 -20.29 -6.18 -12.75
N ASN A 641 -21.14 -5.64 -11.89
CA ASN A 641 -22.57 -5.98 -11.81
C ASN A 641 -23.41 -4.95 -12.55
N ILE A 642 -23.90 -5.32 -13.73
CA ILE A 642 -24.71 -4.46 -14.62
C ILE A 642 -26.02 -4.05 -13.94
N ASP A 643 -26.55 -4.88 -13.03
CA ASP A 643 -27.82 -4.58 -12.34
C ASP A 643 -27.73 -3.34 -11.44
N ARG A 644 -26.50 -2.93 -11.06
CA ARG A 644 -26.23 -1.74 -10.24
C ARG A 644 -25.94 -0.48 -11.06
N VAL A 645 -25.92 -0.56 -12.38
CA VAL A 645 -25.78 0.63 -13.23
C VAL A 645 -27.01 1.51 -13.07
N LYS A 646 -26.81 2.74 -12.61
CA LYS A 646 -27.91 3.66 -12.25
C LYS A 646 -28.77 4.07 -13.44
N ASP A 647 -28.14 4.36 -14.58
CA ASP A 647 -28.82 4.78 -15.80
C ASP A 647 -28.51 3.79 -16.93
N LYS A 648 -29.41 2.82 -17.09
CA LYS A 648 -29.33 1.79 -18.15
C LYS A 648 -29.73 2.29 -19.52
N GLN A 649 -30.26 3.49 -19.65
CA GLN A 649 -30.61 4.12 -20.93
C GLN A 649 -29.47 4.98 -21.49
N LYS A 650 -28.49 5.32 -20.66
CA LYS A 650 -27.33 6.10 -21.06
C LYS A 650 -26.29 5.18 -21.67
N ALA A 651 -25.93 5.42 -22.93
CA ALA A 651 -24.81 4.71 -23.56
C ALA A 651 -23.50 5.01 -22.84
N GLN A 652 -22.76 3.94 -22.46
CA GLN A 652 -21.51 4.06 -21.72
C GLN A 652 -20.67 2.78 -21.85
N VAL A 653 -19.35 2.94 -21.80
CA VAL A 653 -18.44 1.82 -21.64
C VAL A 653 -18.50 1.35 -20.18
N LEU A 654 -18.77 0.07 -19.94
CA LEU A 654 -18.85 -0.54 -18.61
C LEU A 654 -17.49 -1.08 -18.16
N VAL A 655 -16.81 -1.80 -19.06
CA VAL A 655 -15.53 -2.47 -18.84
C VAL A 655 -14.72 -2.38 -20.12
N THR A 656 -13.42 -2.16 -20.02
CA THR A 656 -12.53 -2.05 -21.18
C THR A 656 -11.07 -2.35 -20.82
N ALA A 657 -10.31 -2.88 -21.78
CA ALA A 657 -8.86 -3.02 -21.73
C ALA A 657 -8.11 -1.77 -22.27
N ALA A 658 -8.81 -0.68 -22.54
CA ALA A 658 -8.23 0.58 -23.02
C ALA A 658 -8.78 1.77 -22.24
N ARG A 659 -7.99 2.84 -22.11
CA ARG A 659 -8.51 4.10 -21.56
C ARG A 659 -9.42 4.75 -22.58
N VAL A 660 -10.61 5.13 -22.15
CA VAL A 660 -11.62 5.80 -22.97
C VAL A 660 -11.53 7.30 -22.75
N GLU A 661 -11.41 8.03 -23.87
CA GLU A 661 -11.30 9.48 -23.90
C GLU A 661 -12.27 10.08 -24.92
N GLN A 662 -12.48 11.40 -24.87
CA GLN A 662 -13.25 12.17 -25.86
C GLN A 662 -14.67 11.66 -26.11
N GLU A 663 -15.33 11.16 -25.07
CA GLU A 663 -16.69 10.64 -25.18
C GLU A 663 -17.70 11.71 -25.63
N ARG A 664 -18.49 11.37 -26.66
CA ARG A 664 -19.61 12.19 -27.17
C ARG A 664 -20.86 11.35 -27.28
N ARG A 665 -21.97 11.87 -26.79
CA ARG A 665 -23.27 11.20 -26.77
C ARG A 665 -24.32 12.07 -27.44
N ASN A 666 -25.03 11.50 -28.42
CA ASN A 666 -26.23 12.05 -29.00
C ASN A 666 -27.39 11.08 -28.73
N LYS A 667 -28.62 11.42 -29.17
CA LYS A 667 -29.81 10.63 -28.91
C LYS A 667 -29.68 9.15 -29.31
N ASN A 668 -29.08 8.86 -30.46
CA ASN A 668 -28.93 7.51 -31.01
C ASN A 668 -27.47 7.17 -31.37
N LYS A 669 -26.52 7.91 -30.85
CA LYS A 669 -25.10 7.73 -31.21
C LYS A 669 -24.18 7.92 -30.01
N TYR A 670 -23.19 7.06 -29.91
CA TYR A 670 -22.10 7.15 -28.91
C TYR A 670 -20.75 7.02 -29.59
N GLU A 671 -19.88 7.99 -29.33
CA GLU A 671 -18.54 8.08 -29.92
C GLU A 671 -17.50 8.27 -28.83
N PHE A 672 -16.34 7.64 -29.01
CA PHE A 672 -15.21 7.78 -28.09
C PHE A 672 -13.91 7.34 -28.76
N VAL A 673 -12.78 7.66 -28.10
CA VAL A 673 -11.43 7.21 -28.49
C VAL A 673 -10.92 6.25 -27.41
N ALA A 674 -10.42 5.10 -27.83
CA ALA A 674 -9.82 4.09 -26.96
C ALA A 674 -8.31 4.05 -27.18
N LYS A 675 -7.50 4.18 -26.09
CA LYS A 675 -6.04 4.18 -26.13
C LYS A 675 -5.46 3.15 -25.16
N SER A 676 -4.46 2.40 -25.59
CA SER A 676 -3.78 1.39 -24.78
C SER A 676 -2.46 0.99 -25.45
N PRO A 677 -1.54 0.27 -24.75
CA PRO A 677 -0.25 -0.09 -25.32
C PRO A 677 -0.33 -0.82 -26.67
N LEU A 678 0.58 -0.51 -27.56
CA LEU A 678 0.75 -1.20 -28.84
C LEU A 678 1.03 -2.70 -28.60
N ASN A 679 0.63 -3.57 -29.53
CA ASN A 679 0.75 -5.02 -29.46
C ASN A 679 -0.07 -5.69 -28.34
N THR A 680 -1.07 -5.01 -27.81
CA THR A 680 -2.05 -5.57 -26.89
C THR A 680 -3.44 -5.58 -27.53
N ASN A 681 -4.35 -6.41 -27.00
CA ASN A 681 -5.72 -6.45 -27.49
C ASN A 681 -6.64 -5.67 -26.57
N ASN A 682 -7.56 -4.91 -27.15
CA ASN A 682 -8.69 -4.36 -26.43
C ASN A 682 -9.84 -5.37 -26.43
N VAL A 683 -10.52 -5.42 -25.30
CA VAL A 683 -11.87 -5.97 -25.16
C VAL A 683 -12.70 -4.94 -24.36
N MET A 684 -13.95 -4.73 -24.79
CA MET A 684 -14.83 -3.83 -24.07
C MET A 684 -16.29 -4.29 -24.10
N ARG A 685 -17.02 -3.95 -23.05
CA ARG A 685 -18.48 -4.05 -22.97
C ARG A 685 -19.08 -2.65 -22.92
N VAL A 686 -19.86 -2.32 -23.96
CA VAL A 686 -20.55 -1.03 -24.08
C VAL A 686 -22.04 -1.24 -23.85
N LEU A 687 -22.61 -0.59 -22.84
CA LEU A 687 -24.04 -0.56 -22.60
C LEU A 687 -24.69 0.41 -23.60
N ILE A 688 -25.68 -0.06 -24.37
CA ILE A 688 -26.45 0.75 -25.30
C ILE A 688 -27.92 0.32 -25.23
N PRO A 689 -28.89 1.23 -25.48
CA PRO A 689 -30.33 0.92 -25.29
C PRO A 689 -30.88 -0.16 -26.21
N LYS A 690 -30.34 -0.25 -27.44
CA LYS A 690 -30.78 -1.16 -28.49
C LYS A 690 -29.60 -1.79 -29.21
N SER A 691 -29.86 -2.85 -29.98
CA SER A 691 -28.89 -3.42 -30.90
C SER A 691 -28.34 -2.35 -31.86
N PRO A 692 -27.03 -2.29 -32.08
CA PRO A 692 -26.43 -1.31 -32.97
C PRO A 692 -26.91 -1.53 -34.42
N GLU A 693 -27.17 -0.43 -35.13
CA GLU A 693 -27.51 -0.40 -36.57
C GLU A 693 -26.26 -0.17 -37.42
N ASP A 694 -25.32 0.66 -36.94
CA ASP A 694 -24.05 0.94 -37.62
C ASP A 694 -22.93 1.08 -36.59
N VAL A 695 -21.77 0.49 -36.87
CA VAL A 695 -20.59 0.56 -36.03
C VAL A 695 -19.37 0.83 -36.90
N LYS A 696 -18.68 1.95 -36.58
CA LYS A 696 -17.44 2.32 -37.26
C LYS A 696 -16.29 2.30 -36.26
N ILE A 697 -15.23 1.56 -36.57
CA ILE A 697 -14.02 1.45 -35.77
C ILE A 697 -12.85 1.78 -36.67
N THR A 698 -12.17 2.89 -36.38
CA THR A 698 -11.07 3.39 -37.22
C THR A 698 -9.87 3.75 -36.35
N ASN A 699 -8.66 3.57 -36.90
CA ASN A 699 -7.45 4.08 -36.25
C ASN A 699 -7.40 5.61 -36.32
N HIS A 700 -6.36 6.23 -35.74
CA HIS A 700 -6.15 7.67 -35.73
C HIS A 700 -6.01 8.27 -37.16
N GLN A 701 -5.70 7.47 -38.17
CA GLN A 701 -5.59 7.90 -39.59
C GLN A 701 -6.93 7.74 -40.35
N GLY A 702 -8.00 7.29 -39.68
CA GLY A 702 -9.32 7.08 -40.30
C GLY A 702 -9.46 5.77 -41.08
N MET A 703 -8.48 4.89 -41.04
CA MET A 703 -8.55 3.55 -41.68
C MET A 703 -9.34 2.58 -40.80
N ASN A 704 -10.15 1.73 -41.42
CA ASN A 704 -10.92 0.71 -40.71
C ASN A 704 -10.01 -0.25 -39.96
N VAL A 705 -10.35 -0.50 -38.69
CA VAL A 705 -9.72 -1.49 -37.83
C VAL A 705 -10.54 -2.79 -37.85
N ASN A 706 -9.87 -3.91 -37.99
CA ASN A 706 -10.52 -5.21 -37.88
C ASN A 706 -10.98 -5.44 -36.44
N ALA A 707 -12.26 -5.69 -36.25
CA ALA A 707 -12.87 -5.84 -34.93
C ALA A 707 -13.78 -7.07 -34.86
N ASN A 708 -13.73 -7.77 -33.73
CA ASN A 708 -14.69 -8.79 -33.36
C ASN A 708 -15.80 -8.15 -32.52
N THR A 709 -17.06 -8.32 -32.92
CA THR A 709 -18.18 -7.67 -32.23
C THR A 709 -19.35 -8.63 -32.04
N SER A 710 -20.07 -8.45 -30.94
CA SER A 710 -21.30 -9.21 -30.68
C SER A 710 -22.27 -8.44 -29.79
N TRP A 711 -23.57 -8.59 -30.07
CA TRP A 711 -24.66 -8.03 -29.26
C TRP A 711 -25.22 -9.06 -28.28
N ASP A 712 -25.36 -8.68 -27.03
CA ASP A 712 -26.09 -9.44 -26.01
C ASP A 712 -27.41 -8.69 -25.67
N ASP A 713 -28.51 -9.17 -26.22
CA ASP A 713 -29.81 -8.54 -26.02
C ASP A 713 -30.31 -8.58 -24.58
N LYS A 714 -29.87 -9.60 -23.81
CA LYS A 714 -30.32 -9.77 -22.43
C LYS A 714 -29.69 -8.73 -21.49
N SER A 715 -28.41 -8.51 -21.62
CA SER A 715 -27.67 -7.51 -20.81
C SER A 715 -27.68 -6.11 -21.44
N LYS A 716 -28.17 -5.97 -22.69
CA LYS A 716 -28.08 -4.74 -23.49
C LYS A 716 -26.65 -4.25 -23.64
N THR A 717 -25.67 -5.18 -23.73
CA THR A 717 -24.29 -4.84 -23.93
C THR A 717 -23.77 -5.26 -25.29
N TYR A 718 -22.94 -4.40 -25.87
CA TYR A 718 -22.22 -4.67 -27.10
C TYR A 718 -20.77 -4.98 -26.80
N PHE A 719 -20.31 -6.15 -27.17
CA PHE A 719 -18.90 -6.55 -27.08
C PHE A 719 -18.14 -6.03 -28.28
N ILE A 720 -16.94 -5.48 -28.07
CA ILE A 720 -16.02 -5.04 -29.09
C ILE A 720 -14.61 -5.48 -28.72
N GLY A 721 -13.95 -6.20 -29.63
CA GLY A 721 -12.54 -6.58 -29.51
C GLY A 721 -11.76 -6.11 -30.73
N PHE A 722 -10.60 -5.49 -30.53
CA PHE A 722 -9.69 -5.03 -31.59
C PHE A 722 -8.23 -4.93 -31.07
N GLU A 723 -7.28 -4.73 -31.96
CA GLU A 723 -5.89 -4.47 -31.58
C GLU A 723 -5.72 -3.02 -31.11
N ASN A 724 -5.09 -2.82 -29.96
CA ASN A 724 -4.89 -1.50 -29.36
C ASN A 724 -3.91 -0.62 -30.14
N ASP A 725 -4.14 0.70 -30.08
CA ASP A 725 -3.27 1.73 -30.63
C ASP A 725 -3.09 2.84 -29.58
N PRO A 726 -1.87 3.18 -29.14
CA PRO A 726 -1.63 4.28 -28.21
C PRO A 726 -1.97 5.67 -28.80
N GLU A 727 -2.00 5.82 -30.13
CA GLU A 727 -2.49 7.05 -30.79
C GLU A 727 -4.02 7.13 -30.78
N GLY A 728 -4.69 6.02 -30.62
CA GLY A 728 -6.15 5.93 -30.41
C GLY A 728 -6.91 5.23 -31.53
N VAL A 729 -7.88 4.43 -31.10
CA VAL A 729 -8.90 3.81 -31.96
C VAL A 729 -10.22 4.55 -31.73
N ASN A 730 -10.76 5.14 -32.80
CA ASN A 730 -12.06 5.83 -32.77
C ASN A 730 -13.17 4.80 -32.91
N VAL A 731 -14.13 4.82 -31.99
CA VAL A 731 -15.31 3.97 -32.00
C VAL A 731 -16.56 4.84 -32.11
N SER A 732 -17.42 4.55 -33.07
CA SER A 732 -18.71 5.23 -33.26
C SER A 732 -19.81 4.17 -33.42
N ILE A 733 -20.78 4.19 -32.52
CA ILE A 733 -21.90 3.24 -32.46
C ILE A 733 -23.22 4.03 -32.63
N THR A 734 -24.06 3.60 -33.60
CA THR A 734 -25.37 4.16 -33.85
C THR A 734 -26.44 3.06 -33.66
N TRP A 735 -27.60 3.36 -33.01
CA TRP A 735 -28.72 2.45 -32.73
C TRP A 735 -30.08 3.07 -32.93
#